data_aed79fe97e4ed45e1141ade58d912ef4
#
_entry.id   aed79fe97e4ed45e1141ade58d912ef4
#
_cell.length_a   1.000
_cell.length_b   1.000
_cell.length_c   1.000
_cell.angle_alpha   90.00
_cell.angle_beta   90.00
_cell.angle_gamma   90.00
#
_symmetry.space_group_name_H-M   'P 1'
#
loop_
_entity.id
_entity.type
_entity.pdbx_description
1 polymer ?
#
loop_
_entity_poly.entity_id
_entity_poly.type
_entity_poly.pdbx_seq_one_letter_code
_entity_poly.pdbx_strand_id
1 'polypeptide(L)'
;MRTASVFAAACLWAACSASNGAGQNAGPGAGIDSSKAAHVCECGKHPPGPPRDRIVAPYAGEPQDLRPFAKFEKPYYENYLEPNIYTGAGRDIPDPKDITEVRIGFFGPIEHSPDQVFGLRMLHGAQLAVEEANARGGYGGKPFRLMPHNDYDNWQANAVYGDDRPTDPTIWGSASNEAVKMIYDDQDWAIFGSISSESTHIMLRLSLKAEIPIVNSASTDPTIPETYVPWYFTDLQDDRVQSYTLARRIYTELGLKRVALLRVNNRYGRLGVPKFRDASRRLGHPVVIEQKFLPGDLDFTRQLQVIQDSRADAIVLWTDEIPAARILKQMRALGMKQRVFGSYRTLGPDLLAEAGPAAEGFEAVFPYDPTRNDPRWLDFNRRFEARFHEPPEQFASLAYDAMNALLDSICKAGLNRARIHDALADIGQFDGVTGHMIFDPNQKNVAPMYLGTVHNGAITYRLATMGKQPAGQGTADLQAPSAASQAPYARVGEDGVSYSGPRTVNLPPGPVRVVLFGPKAAEIAQSPEVLAALRAGAPGDRQWTLLPVESDQTWGAASTQLVHALMDQHALAIVALDRDSAHLSVQLALKTFVPVVALSDDKSLTSANIPWIFRLPSETAPAEALRILEQAALRNGASPLRLRDALASGHALLGFAFQPTGEPRAQ
;
A
#
# COMPACT_ATOMS: atom_id res chain seq x y z
N MET A 1 -1.29 49.71 -31.06
CA MET A 1 0.01 50.18 -31.57
C MET A 1 1.11 49.68 -30.65
N ARG A 2 2.12 49.08 -31.27
CA ARG A 2 3.41 48.56 -30.77
C ARG A 2 3.29 47.18 -30.11
N THR A 3 3.58 46.16 -30.77
CA THR A 3 4.66 45.48 -31.55
C THR A 3 5.29 44.37 -30.69
N ALA A 4 5.13 43.17 -31.23
CA ALA A 4 5.73 41.91 -30.77
C ALA A 4 7.28 41.93 -30.90
N SER A 5 7.94 41.09 -30.10
CA SER A 5 9.28 40.62 -30.41
C SER A 5 9.34 39.13 -30.08
N VAL A 6 9.49 38.35 -31.12
CA VAL A 6 9.79 36.93 -31.17
C VAL A 6 11.29 36.78 -31.03
N PHE A 7 11.78 35.90 -30.13
CA PHE A 7 13.13 35.38 -30.19
C PHE A 7 13.08 33.88 -30.46
N ALA A 8 13.49 33.53 -31.64
CA ALA A 8 13.81 32.17 -32.04
C ALA A 8 15.27 31.90 -31.73
N ALA A 9 15.55 30.81 -31.00
CA ALA A 9 16.90 30.29 -30.86
C ALA A 9 17.04 28.99 -31.64
N ALA A 10 17.91 29.01 -32.64
CA ALA A 10 18.23 27.91 -33.51
C ALA A 10 19.19 26.93 -32.83
N CYS A 11 18.88 25.63 -32.89
CA CYS A 11 19.81 24.57 -32.55
C CYS A 11 20.82 24.32 -33.67
N LEU A 12 22.09 24.46 -33.38
CA LEU A 12 23.19 24.00 -34.23
C LEU A 12 23.55 22.54 -33.91
N TRP A 13 23.42 21.69 -34.91
CA TRP A 13 24.01 20.37 -34.92
C TRP A 13 25.50 20.47 -35.31
N ALA A 14 26.37 19.89 -34.48
CA ALA A 14 27.76 19.64 -34.86
C ALA A 14 28.00 18.13 -34.86
N ALA A 15 28.20 17.57 -36.02
CA ALA A 15 28.73 16.24 -36.23
C ALA A 15 30.23 16.24 -35.95
N CYS A 16 30.73 15.29 -35.16
CA CYS A 16 32.16 14.96 -35.10
C CYS A 16 32.37 13.54 -35.55
N SER A 17 33.11 13.46 -36.63
CA SER A 17 33.63 12.26 -37.29
C SER A 17 34.79 11.63 -36.50
N ALA A 18 34.87 10.32 -36.60
CA ALA A 18 35.92 9.49 -36.03
C ALA A 18 37.33 9.78 -36.61
N SER A 19 38.36 9.72 -35.75
CA SER A 19 39.73 9.45 -36.17
C SER A 19 40.39 8.46 -35.20
N ASN A 20 40.83 7.35 -35.76
CA ASN A 20 41.67 6.34 -35.14
C ASN A 20 43.05 6.91 -34.74
N GLY A 21 43.51 6.57 -33.55
CA GLY A 21 44.89 6.79 -33.13
C GLY A 21 45.28 5.79 -32.06
N ALA A 22 46.13 4.85 -32.45
CA ALA A 22 46.75 3.88 -31.56
C ALA A 22 47.91 4.51 -30.76
N GLY A 23 48.07 4.08 -29.48
CA GLY A 23 49.25 4.50 -28.69
C GLY A 23 49.23 4.04 -27.24
N GLN A 24 49.71 2.86 -26.98
CA GLN A 24 50.58 2.34 -25.92
C GLN A 24 50.53 2.80 -24.46
N ASN A 25 50.34 1.78 -23.58
CA ASN A 25 50.97 1.52 -22.27
C ASN A 25 50.89 2.54 -21.12
N ALA A 26 50.09 2.20 -20.14
CA ALA A 26 50.39 2.43 -18.73
C ALA A 26 49.83 1.27 -17.88
N GLY A 27 50.60 0.84 -16.88
CA GLY A 27 50.53 -0.41 -16.15
C GLY A 27 49.28 -0.68 -15.26
N PRO A 28 49.26 -1.81 -14.54
CA PRO A 28 48.04 -2.41 -14.01
C PRO A 28 47.53 -1.68 -12.75
N GLY A 29 46.55 -0.83 -12.92
CA GLY A 29 45.67 -0.41 -11.84
C GLY A 29 44.66 -1.54 -11.58
N ALA A 30 44.51 -1.92 -10.32
CA ALA A 30 43.58 -2.95 -9.87
C ALA A 30 42.21 -2.71 -10.50
N GLY A 31 41.82 -3.55 -11.45
CA GLY A 31 40.51 -3.57 -12.05
C GLY A 31 39.47 -3.91 -10.95
N ILE A 32 38.65 -2.95 -10.58
CA ILE A 32 37.43 -3.20 -9.86
C ILE A 32 36.58 -4.05 -10.81
N ASP A 33 36.33 -5.29 -10.39
CA ASP A 33 35.47 -6.23 -11.09
C ASP A 33 34.07 -5.62 -11.21
N SER A 34 33.80 -4.96 -12.31
CA SER A 34 32.51 -4.33 -12.63
C SER A 34 31.39 -5.36 -12.80
N SER A 35 31.69 -6.66 -12.70
CA SER A 35 30.70 -7.74 -12.80
C SER A 35 29.85 -7.93 -11.53
N LYS A 36 30.17 -7.23 -10.42
CA LYS A 36 29.43 -7.27 -9.16
C LYS A 36 28.66 -5.98 -8.84
N ALA A 37 28.74 -4.97 -9.65
CA ALA A 37 28.05 -3.71 -9.47
C ALA A 37 26.82 -3.67 -10.38
N ALA A 38 25.66 -3.53 -9.78
CA ALA A 38 24.33 -3.41 -10.35
C ALA A 38 23.70 -4.75 -10.78
N HIS A 39 22.53 -5.02 -10.24
CA HIS A 39 21.60 -5.99 -10.81
C HIS A 39 21.29 -5.58 -12.25
N VAL A 40 21.88 -6.28 -13.18
CA VAL A 40 21.72 -6.03 -14.61
C VAL A 40 20.57 -6.89 -15.08
N CYS A 41 19.57 -6.28 -15.68
CA CYS A 41 18.59 -6.99 -16.47
C CYS A 41 19.29 -7.68 -17.66
N GLU A 42 19.77 -8.88 -17.45
CA GLU A 42 20.11 -9.80 -18.53
C GLU A 42 18.86 -10.60 -18.84
N CYS A 43 18.02 -10.10 -19.73
CA CYS A 43 16.73 -10.72 -20.06
C CYS A 43 16.87 -12.25 -20.23
N GLY A 44 16.23 -12.99 -19.33
CA GLY A 44 16.15 -14.45 -19.37
C GLY A 44 17.28 -15.22 -18.66
N LYS A 45 18.19 -14.58 -17.91
CA LYS A 45 19.32 -15.26 -17.25
C LYS A 45 19.32 -15.19 -15.71
N HIS A 46 18.24 -14.70 -15.10
CA HIS A 46 18.18 -14.62 -13.63
C HIS A 46 17.96 -16.01 -13.04
N PRO A 47 18.77 -16.42 -12.04
CA PRO A 47 18.44 -17.59 -11.26
C PRO A 47 17.10 -17.36 -10.54
N PRO A 48 16.26 -18.39 -10.37
CA PRO A 48 15.06 -18.26 -9.56
C PRO A 48 15.45 -17.77 -8.17
N GLY A 49 14.68 -16.81 -7.63
CA GLY A 49 14.85 -16.35 -6.26
C GLY A 49 14.74 -17.52 -5.27
N PRO A 50 15.26 -17.37 -4.05
CA PRO A 50 15.13 -18.42 -3.04
C PRO A 50 13.65 -18.76 -2.84
N PRO A 51 13.31 -20.06 -2.66
CA PRO A 51 11.94 -20.46 -2.37
C PRO A 51 11.38 -19.67 -1.19
N ARG A 52 10.12 -19.23 -1.27
CA ARG A 52 9.46 -18.44 -0.22
C ARG A 52 9.46 -19.11 1.17
N ASP A 53 9.48 -20.44 1.21
CA ASP A 53 9.60 -21.24 2.42
C ASP A 53 10.96 -21.10 3.14
N ARG A 54 11.95 -20.47 2.50
CA ARG A 54 13.29 -20.21 3.07
C ARG A 54 13.52 -18.76 3.48
N ILE A 55 12.51 -17.90 3.41
CA ILE A 55 12.63 -16.52 3.88
C ILE A 55 12.68 -16.52 5.41
N VAL A 56 13.77 -16.03 5.98
CA VAL A 56 13.90 -15.89 7.43
C VAL A 56 13.02 -14.76 7.91
N ALA A 57 12.03 -15.09 8.74
CA ALA A 57 11.16 -14.09 9.35
C ALA A 57 11.94 -13.26 10.38
N PRO A 58 12.16 -11.95 10.18
CA PRO A 58 12.97 -11.15 11.09
C PRO A 58 12.37 -11.05 12.51
N TYR A 59 11.08 -11.35 12.65
CA TYR A 59 10.36 -11.30 13.93
C TYR A 59 9.94 -12.69 14.45
N ALA A 60 10.58 -13.76 13.98
CA ALA A 60 10.20 -15.15 14.35
C ALA A 60 10.26 -15.42 15.86
N GLY A 61 11.17 -14.75 16.57
CA GLY A 61 11.31 -14.87 18.02
C GLY A 61 10.29 -14.08 18.85
N GLU A 62 9.46 -13.26 18.22
CA GLU A 62 8.43 -12.49 18.92
C GLU A 62 7.13 -13.28 19.00
N PRO A 63 6.37 -13.18 20.11
CA PRO A 63 5.01 -13.67 20.15
C PRO A 63 4.19 -13.13 18.97
N GLN A 64 3.34 -13.95 18.40
CA GLN A 64 2.64 -13.63 17.14
C GLN A 64 1.81 -12.34 17.23
N ASP A 65 1.14 -12.11 18.36
CA ASP A 65 0.35 -10.93 18.65
C ASP A 65 1.18 -9.66 18.87
N LEU A 66 2.49 -9.80 19.10
CA LEU A 66 3.41 -8.68 19.27
C LEU A 66 4.18 -8.33 17.99
N ARG A 67 4.03 -9.09 16.91
CA ARG A 67 4.72 -8.81 15.64
C ARG A 67 4.20 -7.53 15.00
N PRO A 68 5.05 -6.71 14.35
CA PRO A 68 4.65 -5.40 13.84
C PRO A 68 3.60 -5.46 12.73
N PHE A 69 3.54 -6.58 12.00
CA PHE A 69 2.60 -6.80 10.91
C PHE A 69 1.30 -7.49 11.36
N ALA A 70 1.21 -7.99 12.60
CA ALA A 70 -0.01 -8.60 13.09
C ALA A 70 -1.02 -7.55 13.56
N LYS A 71 -2.29 -7.69 13.19
CA LYS A 71 -3.39 -6.90 13.75
C LYS A 71 -3.85 -7.50 15.08
N PHE A 72 -4.35 -6.62 15.95
CA PHE A 72 -4.91 -7.03 17.24
C PHE A 72 -6.25 -7.73 17.10
N GLU A 73 -7.04 -7.34 16.11
CA GLU A 73 -8.42 -7.77 15.94
C GLU A 73 -8.55 -8.77 14.79
N LYS A 74 -9.19 -9.90 15.08
CA LYS A 74 -9.59 -10.87 14.06
C LYS A 74 -10.70 -10.26 13.17
N PRO A 75 -10.83 -10.65 11.91
CA PRO A 75 -10.12 -11.73 11.20
C PRO A 75 -8.76 -11.30 10.63
N TYR A 76 -8.45 -10.04 10.62
CA TYR A 76 -7.26 -9.49 9.93
C TYR A 76 -5.93 -10.04 10.44
N TYR A 77 -5.92 -10.46 11.69
CA TYR A 77 -4.77 -11.12 12.31
C TYR A 77 -4.30 -12.37 11.53
N GLU A 78 -5.24 -13.17 11.06
CA GLU A 78 -4.93 -14.41 10.33
C GLU A 78 -4.42 -14.14 8.91
N ASN A 79 -4.83 -13.03 8.30
CA ASN A 79 -4.48 -12.67 6.93
C ASN A 79 -3.01 -12.30 6.74
N TYR A 80 -2.34 -11.81 7.77
CA TYR A 80 -0.92 -11.45 7.66
C TYR A 80 0.00 -12.66 7.49
N LEU A 81 -0.46 -13.83 7.84
CA LEU A 81 0.30 -15.06 7.77
C LEU A 81 0.00 -15.86 6.50
N GLU A 82 -0.98 -15.43 5.72
CA GLU A 82 -1.36 -16.10 4.49
C GLU A 82 -0.82 -15.36 3.26
N PRO A 83 -0.28 -16.09 2.27
CA PRO A 83 0.21 -15.47 1.06
C PRO A 83 -0.94 -14.88 0.24
N ASN A 84 -0.70 -13.71 -0.31
CA ASN A 84 -1.56 -13.10 -1.30
C ASN A 84 -1.21 -13.65 -2.67
N ILE A 85 -2.02 -14.58 -3.16
CA ILE A 85 -1.74 -15.33 -4.40
C ILE A 85 -2.72 -14.91 -5.49
N TYR A 86 -2.21 -14.65 -6.69
CA TYR A 86 -3.00 -14.52 -7.89
C TYR A 86 -2.98 -15.83 -8.67
N THR A 87 -4.12 -16.51 -8.78
CA THR A 87 -4.28 -17.73 -9.56
C THR A 87 -5.17 -17.55 -10.81
N GLY A 88 -5.44 -16.29 -11.19
CA GLY A 88 -6.23 -15.96 -12.36
C GLY A 88 -5.55 -16.32 -13.68
N ALA A 89 -6.29 -16.16 -14.77
CA ALA A 89 -5.87 -16.41 -16.12
C ALA A 89 -4.83 -15.43 -16.66
N GLY A 90 -4.42 -15.61 -17.89
CA GLY A 90 -3.62 -14.66 -18.65
C GLY A 90 -2.14 -14.99 -18.78
N ARG A 91 -1.61 -15.99 -18.04
CA ARG A 91 -0.18 -16.35 -18.11
C ARG A 91 0.25 -16.96 -19.44
N ASP A 92 -0.67 -17.57 -20.15
CA ASP A 92 -0.51 -18.19 -21.47
C ASP A 92 -0.60 -17.19 -22.63
N ILE A 93 -1.04 -15.94 -22.36
CA ILE A 93 -1.06 -14.89 -23.37
C ILE A 93 0.38 -14.61 -23.82
N PRO A 94 0.69 -14.78 -25.12
CA PRO A 94 2.05 -14.57 -25.63
C PRO A 94 2.44 -13.10 -25.60
N ASP A 95 3.75 -12.84 -25.54
CA ASP A 95 4.28 -11.50 -25.64
C ASP A 95 3.88 -10.85 -26.98
N PRO A 96 3.52 -9.57 -26.98
CA PRO A 96 3.22 -8.85 -28.23
C PRO A 96 4.48 -8.76 -29.08
N LYS A 97 4.29 -8.96 -30.41
CA LYS A 97 5.41 -8.99 -31.36
C LYS A 97 5.83 -7.61 -31.86
N ASP A 98 4.89 -6.68 -31.91
CA ASP A 98 5.03 -5.41 -32.63
C ASP A 98 5.19 -4.20 -31.70
N ILE A 99 5.86 -4.37 -30.56
CA ILE A 99 6.20 -3.26 -29.67
C ILE A 99 7.53 -2.62 -30.07
N THR A 100 7.61 -1.31 -29.94
CA THR A 100 8.84 -0.53 -30.15
C THR A 100 9.52 -0.13 -28.84
N GLU A 101 8.76 -0.07 -27.76
CA GLU A 101 9.21 0.32 -26.40
C GLU A 101 8.39 -0.41 -25.35
N VAL A 102 8.93 -0.50 -24.12
CA VAL A 102 8.23 -1.05 -22.95
C VAL A 102 7.90 0.08 -21.99
N ARG A 103 6.61 0.39 -21.87
CA ARG A 103 6.13 1.52 -21.07
C ARG A 103 5.85 1.09 -19.64
N ILE A 104 6.24 1.96 -18.70
CA ILE A 104 5.99 1.83 -17.26
C ILE A 104 5.43 3.16 -16.78
N GLY A 105 4.21 3.16 -16.23
CA GLY A 105 3.60 4.35 -15.69
C GLY A 105 4.28 4.78 -14.39
N PHE A 106 4.64 6.04 -14.28
CA PHE A 106 5.01 6.66 -13.01
C PHE A 106 3.82 7.49 -12.51
N PHE A 107 3.37 7.22 -11.30
CA PHE A 107 2.23 7.91 -10.71
C PHE A 107 2.66 8.56 -9.39
N GLY A 108 2.75 9.87 -9.37
CA GLY A 108 3.26 10.57 -8.19
C GLY A 108 3.02 12.08 -8.22
N PRO A 109 3.19 12.77 -7.07
CA PRO A 109 2.96 14.20 -6.95
C PRO A 109 4.11 14.99 -7.60
N ILE A 110 4.07 15.13 -8.93
CA ILE A 110 5.14 15.82 -9.70
C ILE A 110 4.80 17.27 -10.02
N GLU A 111 3.54 17.67 -9.87
CA GLU A 111 3.07 19.03 -10.14
C GLU A 111 2.05 19.46 -9.08
N HIS A 112 2.09 20.75 -8.71
CA HIS A 112 1.07 21.43 -7.90
C HIS A 112 0.74 20.78 -6.53
N SER A 113 1.64 19.97 -5.98
CA SER A 113 1.45 19.27 -4.72
C SER A 113 2.36 19.81 -3.61
N PRO A 114 1.92 19.82 -2.34
CA PRO A 114 2.82 20.03 -1.21
C PRO A 114 3.97 19.02 -1.13
N ASP A 115 3.76 17.81 -1.63
CA ASP A 115 4.74 16.72 -1.67
C ASP A 115 5.54 16.67 -2.99
N GLN A 116 5.46 17.72 -3.84
CA GLN A 116 6.09 17.73 -5.17
C GLN A 116 7.59 17.45 -5.12
N VAL A 117 8.30 17.99 -4.14
CA VAL A 117 9.75 17.78 -3.98
C VAL A 117 10.05 16.29 -3.81
N PHE A 118 9.28 15.60 -3.00
CA PHE A 118 9.43 14.16 -2.78
C PHE A 118 9.03 13.34 -4.02
N GLY A 119 7.98 13.76 -4.72
CA GLY A 119 7.53 13.14 -5.98
C GLY A 119 8.60 13.22 -7.06
N LEU A 120 9.24 14.39 -7.21
CA LEU A 120 10.32 14.57 -8.18
C LEU A 120 11.57 13.74 -7.82
N ARG A 121 11.94 13.66 -6.54
CA ARG A 121 13.06 12.81 -6.08
C ARG A 121 12.79 11.33 -6.35
N MET A 122 11.56 10.87 -6.08
CA MET A 122 11.12 9.52 -6.41
C MET A 122 11.19 9.26 -7.93
N LEU A 123 10.75 10.23 -8.75
CA LEU A 123 10.85 10.15 -10.21
C LEU A 123 12.32 10.05 -10.67
N HIS A 124 13.22 10.86 -10.11
CA HIS A 124 14.64 10.82 -10.45
C HIS A 124 15.26 9.46 -10.16
N GLY A 125 14.94 8.83 -9.02
CA GLY A 125 15.42 7.48 -8.70
C GLY A 125 14.96 6.44 -9.71
N ALA A 126 13.68 6.44 -10.03
CA ALA A 126 13.09 5.55 -11.03
C ALA A 126 13.66 5.82 -12.43
N GLN A 127 13.86 7.09 -12.79
CA GLN A 127 14.44 7.50 -14.08
C GLN A 127 15.87 7.01 -14.25
N LEU A 128 16.72 7.14 -13.21
CA LEU A 128 18.10 6.63 -13.29
C LEU A 128 18.13 5.13 -13.55
N ALA A 129 17.29 4.36 -12.86
CA ALA A 129 17.19 2.91 -13.06
C ALA A 129 16.82 2.56 -14.51
N VAL A 130 15.83 3.27 -15.07
CA VAL A 130 15.38 3.08 -16.47
C VAL A 130 16.48 3.49 -17.46
N GLU A 131 17.15 4.62 -17.26
CA GLU A 131 18.23 5.09 -18.11
C GLU A 131 19.38 4.07 -18.15
N GLU A 132 19.74 3.52 -16.99
CA GLU A 132 20.79 2.51 -16.89
C GLU A 132 20.39 1.16 -17.50
N ALA A 133 19.13 0.74 -17.33
CA ALA A 133 18.62 -0.46 -18.00
C ALA A 133 18.67 -0.31 -19.53
N ASN A 134 18.31 0.87 -20.03
CA ASN A 134 18.39 1.18 -21.46
C ASN A 134 19.84 1.21 -21.99
N ALA A 135 20.77 1.76 -21.22
CA ALA A 135 22.19 1.75 -21.56
C ALA A 135 22.77 0.32 -21.66
N ARG A 136 22.17 -0.64 -20.96
CA ARG A 136 22.51 -2.07 -21.03
C ARG A 136 21.74 -2.83 -22.13
N GLY A 137 20.94 -2.15 -22.93
CA GLY A 137 20.23 -2.73 -24.09
C GLY A 137 18.71 -2.90 -23.90
N GLY A 138 18.15 -2.46 -22.78
CA GLY A 138 16.71 -2.49 -22.52
C GLY A 138 16.11 -3.90 -22.55
N TYR A 139 14.85 -4.00 -22.94
CA TYR A 139 14.12 -5.28 -23.06
C TYR A 139 14.32 -5.87 -24.46
N GLY A 140 15.26 -6.79 -24.61
CA GLY A 140 15.54 -7.43 -25.91
C GLY A 140 15.86 -6.44 -27.04
N GLY A 141 16.61 -5.37 -26.75
CA GLY A 141 16.96 -4.30 -27.68
C GLY A 141 15.92 -3.17 -27.77
N LYS A 142 14.81 -3.25 -27.02
CA LYS A 142 13.77 -2.22 -26.97
C LYS A 142 13.90 -1.38 -25.71
N PRO A 143 13.80 -0.05 -25.78
CA PRO A 143 13.95 0.78 -24.59
C PRO A 143 12.75 0.64 -23.64
N PHE A 144 13.05 0.67 -22.35
CA PHE A 144 12.04 1.01 -21.34
C PHE A 144 11.75 2.49 -21.39
N ARG A 145 10.49 2.86 -21.20
CA ARG A 145 10.05 4.24 -21.13
C ARG A 145 9.20 4.48 -19.91
N LEU A 146 9.64 5.42 -19.07
CA LEU A 146 8.88 5.89 -17.93
C LEU A 146 7.87 6.93 -18.40
N MET A 147 6.59 6.74 -18.05
CA MET A 147 5.46 7.61 -18.40
C MET A 147 4.99 8.35 -17.15
N PRO A 148 5.46 9.61 -16.92
CA PRO A 148 5.11 10.34 -15.71
C PRO A 148 3.67 10.89 -15.75
N HIS A 149 2.90 10.61 -14.71
CA HIS A 149 1.56 11.12 -14.48
C HIS A 149 1.45 11.72 -13.09
N ASN A 150 0.77 12.87 -12.98
CA ASN A 150 0.57 13.55 -11.70
C ASN A 150 -0.58 12.89 -10.92
N ASP A 151 -0.35 12.61 -9.64
CA ASP A 151 -1.33 11.98 -8.76
C ASP A 151 -2.07 12.96 -7.84
N TYR A 152 -1.74 14.25 -7.94
CA TYR A 152 -2.27 15.24 -7.03
C TYR A 152 -3.71 15.61 -7.34
N ASP A 153 -4.56 15.41 -6.34
CA ASP A 153 -5.94 15.88 -6.29
C ASP A 153 -6.09 16.94 -5.20
N ASN A 154 -6.65 18.10 -5.52
CA ASN A 154 -6.89 19.19 -4.56
C ASN A 154 -7.81 18.80 -3.39
N TRP A 155 -8.52 17.67 -3.47
CA TRP A 155 -9.35 17.20 -2.37
C TRP A 155 -8.56 16.89 -1.08
N GLN A 156 -7.27 16.57 -1.20
CA GLN A 156 -6.40 16.39 -0.03
C GLN A 156 -6.35 17.66 0.84
N ALA A 157 -6.36 18.83 0.23
CA ALA A 157 -6.42 20.09 0.96
C ALA A 157 -7.73 20.24 1.75
N ASN A 158 -8.85 19.74 1.23
CA ASN A 158 -10.14 19.79 1.88
C ASN A 158 -10.30 18.69 2.95
N ALA A 159 -9.76 17.50 2.71
CA ALA A 159 -9.76 16.40 3.68
C ALA A 159 -8.93 16.71 4.94
N VAL A 160 -7.90 17.55 4.82
CA VAL A 160 -7.06 17.98 5.94
C VAL A 160 -7.83 18.76 6.99
N TYR A 161 -8.81 19.55 6.57
CA TYR A 161 -9.53 20.46 7.47
C TYR A 161 -10.75 19.82 8.13
N GLY A 162 -11.11 18.59 7.77
CA GLY A 162 -12.30 17.92 8.32
C GLY A 162 -13.58 18.68 8.05
N ASP A 163 -13.61 19.41 6.96
CA ASP A 163 -14.65 20.37 6.63
C ASP A 163 -15.70 19.71 5.75
N ASP A 164 -16.98 19.92 6.09
CA ASP A 164 -18.14 19.56 5.27
C ASP A 164 -18.27 20.42 4.00
N ARG A 165 -17.17 21.05 3.55
CA ARG A 165 -17.20 21.80 2.30
C ARG A 165 -17.48 20.87 1.14
N PRO A 166 -18.43 21.21 0.25
CA PRO A 166 -18.69 20.40 -0.92
C PRO A 166 -17.38 20.29 -1.71
N THR A 167 -16.85 19.07 -1.79
CA THR A 167 -15.75 18.75 -2.69
C THR A 167 -16.24 19.02 -4.10
N ASP A 168 -15.50 19.81 -4.86
CA ASP A 168 -15.76 19.94 -6.29
C ASP A 168 -15.72 18.53 -6.90
N PRO A 169 -16.85 18.01 -7.41
CA PRO A 169 -16.91 16.65 -7.96
C PRO A 169 -16.01 16.45 -9.16
N THR A 170 -15.48 17.54 -9.75
CA THR A 170 -14.49 17.47 -10.83
C THR A 170 -13.10 17.14 -10.32
N ILE A 171 -12.81 17.32 -9.04
CA ILE A 171 -11.49 17.11 -8.43
C ILE A 171 -11.21 15.62 -8.19
N TRP A 172 -12.22 14.80 -7.92
CA TRP A 172 -12.07 13.34 -7.80
C TRP A 172 -11.63 12.65 -9.10
N GLY A 173 -11.77 13.36 -10.20
CA GLY A 173 -11.50 12.82 -11.53
C GLY A 173 -10.02 12.80 -11.90
N SER A 174 -9.17 13.71 -11.38
CA SER A 174 -7.85 13.92 -12.00
C SER A 174 -6.92 12.75 -11.77
N ALA A 175 -6.68 12.31 -10.53
CA ALA A 175 -5.82 11.15 -10.25
C ALA A 175 -6.39 9.85 -10.86
N SER A 176 -7.70 9.65 -10.79
CA SER A 176 -8.34 8.49 -11.43
C SER A 176 -8.22 8.53 -12.94
N ASN A 177 -8.36 9.71 -13.55
CA ASN A 177 -8.24 9.88 -15.01
C ASN A 177 -6.81 9.65 -15.47
N GLU A 178 -5.81 10.17 -14.75
CA GLU A 178 -4.40 9.90 -15.06
C GLU A 178 -4.08 8.41 -14.93
N ALA A 179 -4.60 7.74 -13.90
CA ALA A 179 -4.45 6.31 -13.73
C ALA A 179 -5.11 5.50 -14.88
N VAL A 180 -6.27 5.94 -15.37
CA VAL A 180 -6.93 5.33 -16.53
C VAL A 180 -6.11 5.52 -17.81
N LYS A 181 -5.53 6.72 -18.02
CA LYS A 181 -4.65 6.98 -19.18
C LYS A 181 -3.45 6.03 -19.19
N MET A 182 -2.73 5.89 -18.09
CA MET A 182 -1.60 4.95 -17.98
C MET A 182 -1.98 3.54 -18.41
N ILE A 183 -3.14 3.07 -17.98
CA ILE A 183 -3.57 1.69 -18.23
C ILE A 183 -4.07 1.45 -19.66
N TYR A 184 -4.86 2.37 -20.19
CA TYR A 184 -5.63 2.16 -21.43
C TYR A 184 -5.12 2.96 -22.62
N ASP A 185 -4.59 4.17 -22.41
CA ASP A 185 -4.07 5.01 -23.49
C ASP A 185 -2.57 4.74 -23.68
N ASP A 186 -1.77 4.78 -22.61
CA ASP A 186 -0.34 4.50 -22.67
C ASP A 186 -0.04 3.00 -22.73
N GLN A 187 -0.99 2.16 -22.30
CA GLN A 187 -0.86 0.70 -22.27
C GLN A 187 0.35 0.23 -21.46
N ASP A 188 0.56 0.81 -20.29
CA ASP A 188 1.67 0.47 -19.41
C ASP A 188 1.64 -0.99 -18.95
N TRP A 189 2.81 -1.58 -18.80
CA TRP A 189 2.98 -2.96 -18.34
C TRP A 189 2.94 -3.09 -16.82
N ALA A 190 3.34 -2.04 -16.14
CA ALA A 190 3.27 -1.91 -14.69
C ALA A 190 3.16 -0.43 -14.31
N ILE A 191 2.78 -0.15 -13.06
CA ILE A 191 2.71 1.19 -12.52
C ILE A 191 3.65 1.30 -11.34
N PHE A 192 4.38 2.41 -11.26
CA PHE A 192 5.30 2.73 -10.18
C PHE A 192 4.82 3.97 -9.42
N GLY A 193 4.65 3.87 -8.11
CA GLY A 193 4.19 4.98 -7.25
C GLY A 193 2.95 4.57 -6.43
N SER A 194 2.35 5.45 -5.65
CA SER A 194 2.61 6.87 -5.39
C SER A 194 3.22 7.10 -4.00
N ILE A 195 3.62 8.36 -3.70
CA ILE A 195 3.95 8.79 -2.33
C ILE A 195 2.67 8.85 -1.47
N SER A 196 1.60 9.36 -2.05
CA SER A 196 0.30 9.45 -1.38
C SER A 196 -0.36 8.08 -1.23
N SER A 197 -0.61 7.69 0.01
CA SER A 197 -1.39 6.46 0.26
C SER A 197 -2.82 6.55 -0.27
N GLU A 198 -3.38 7.75 -0.41
CA GLU A 198 -4.71 7.97 -1.01
C GLU A 198 -4.70 7.67 -2.49
N SER A 199 -3.76 8.25 -3.21
CA SER A 199 -3.56 8.00 -4.65
C SER A 199 -3.25 6.51 -4.91
N THR A 200 -2.47 5.89 -4.02
CA THR A 200 -2.22 4.44 -4.08
C THR A 200 -3.50 3.62 -3.90
N HIS A 201 -4.41 4.02 -3.02
CA HIS A 201 -5.71 3.35 -2.88
C HIS A 201 -6.61 3.51 -4.12
N ILE A 202 -6.56 4.67 -4.79
CA ILE A 202 -7.24 4.87 -6.07
C ILE A 202 -6.67 3.90 -7.10
N MET A 203 -5.35 3.86 -7.20
CA MET A 203 -4.64 2.98 -8.13
C MET A 203 -4.93 1.49 -7.89
N LEU A 204 -5.04 1.04 -6.64
CA LEU A 204 -5.39 -0.34 -6.30
C LEU A 204 -6.71 -0.80 -6.92
N ARG A 205 -7.72 0.08 -6.97
CA ARG A 205 -9.03 -0.25 -7.58
C ARG A 205 -8.90 -0.50 -9.08
N LEU A 206 -8.11 0.35 -9.73
CA LEU A 206 -7.87 0.24 -11.16
C LEU A 206 -6.96 -0.93 -11.48
N SER A 207 -5.90 -1.14 -10.69
CA SER A 207 -5.01 -2.28 -10.80
C SER A 207 -5.76 -3.62 -10.71
N LEU A 208 -6.69 -3.73 -9.76
CA LEU A 208 -7.51 -4.93 -9.62
C LEU A 208 -8.38 -5.19 -10.85
N LYS A 209 -8.94 -4.13 -11.47
CA LYS A 209 -9.76 -4.24 -12.68
C LYS A 209 -8.96 -4.51 -13.95
N ALA A 210 -7.79 -3.89 -14.03
CA ALA A 210 -6.93 -3.95 -15.20
C ALA A 210 -5.88 -5.05 -15.15
N GLU A 211 -5.79 -5.76 -14.00
CA GLU A 211 -4.79 -6.80 -13.75
C GLU A 211 -3.37 -6.31 -14.05
N ILE A 212 -3.01 -5.16 -13.46
CA ILE A 212 -1.72 -4.51 -13.68
C ILE A 212 -0.92 -4.39 -12.37
N PRO A 213 0.35 -4.83 -12.33
CA PRO A 213 1.19 -4.70 -11.15
C PRO A 213 1.46 -3.24 -10.77
N ILE A 214 1.39 -2.95 -9.47
CA ILE A 214 1.83 -1.70 -8.85
C ILE A 214 3.06 -2.01 -8.00
N VAL A 215 4.16 -1.30 -8.24
CA VAL A 215 5.33 -1.28 -7.37
C VAL A 215 5.41 0.07 -6.68
N ASN A 216 5.56 0.07 -5.37
CA ASN A 216 5.52 1.27 -4.55
C ASN A 216 6.74 1.32 -3.60
N SER A 217 7.35 2.50 -3.46
CA SER A 217 8.52 2.73 -2.62
C SER A 217 8.33 3.84 -1.58
N ALA A 218 7.08 4.29 -1.35
CA ALA A 218 6.86 5.46 -0.52
C ALA A 218 5.60 5.43 0.36
N SER A 219 4.52 4.77 -0.08
CA SER A 219 3.28 4.66 0.71
C SER A 219 3.44 3.67 1.85
N THR A 220 3.27 4.14 3.09
CA THR A 220 3.48 3.34 4.30
C THR A 220 2.18 2.89 4.99
N ASP A 221 1.02 3.24 4.44
CA ASP A 221 -0.27 2.85 5.01
C ASP A 221 -0.47 1.32 4.97
N PRO A 222 -0.50 0.63 6.11
CA PRO A 222 -0.65 -0.82 6.15
C PRO A 222 -1.98 -1.30 5.57
N THR A 223 -2.98 -0.42 5.46
CA THR A 223 -4.28 -0.82 4.90
C THR A 223 -4.22 -1.09 3.41
N ILE A 224 -3.14 -0.68 2.72
CA ILE A 224 -2.96 -0.97 1.30
C ILE A 224 -2.71 -2.48 1.08
N PRO A 225 -1.67 -3.11 1.61
CA PRO A 225 -1.48 -4.55 1.47
C PRO A 225 -2.58 -5.38 2.17
N GLU A 226 -3.22 -4.82 3.20
CA GLU A 226 -4.32 -5.46 3.91
C GLU A 226 -5.60 -5.65 3.08
N THR A 227 -5.70 -5.03 1.92
CA THR A 227 -6.81 -5.27 0.98
C THR A 227 -6.71 -6.62 0.27
N TYR A 228 -5.59 -7.30 0.38
CA TYR A 228 -5.32 -8.53 -0.36
C TYR A 228 -5.47 -8.40 -1.88
N VAL A 229 -5.24 -7.22 -2.41
CA VAL A 229 -5.10 -7.01 -3.85
C VAL A 229 -3.76 -7.61 -4.28
N PRO A 230 -3.74 -8.66 -5.09
CA PRO A 230 -2.50 -9.39 -5.38
C PRO A 230 -1.52 -8.60 -6.25
N TRP A 231 -1.93 -7.46 -6.76
CA TRP A 231 -1.18 -6.63 -7.70
C TRP A 231 -0.29 -5.57 -7.05
N TYR A 232 -0.22 -5.51 -5.71
CA TYR A 232 0.53 -4.48 -4.99
C TYR A 232 1.80 -5.04 -4.35
N PHE A 233 2.93 -4.39 -4.61
CA PHE A 233 4.26 -4.73 -4.11
C PHE A 233 4.90 -3.48 -3.50
N THR A 234 5.59 -3.59 -2.37
CA THR A 234 6.25 -2.46 -1.75
C THR A 234 7.59 -2.84 -1.12
N ASP A 235 8.62 -2.05 -1.41
CA ASP A 235 9.96 -2.21 -0.87
C ASP A 235 10.20 -1.42 0.42
N LEU A 236 9.24 -0.58 0.84
CA LEU A 236 9.32 0.20 2.07
C LEU A 236 8.53 -0.46 3.20
N GLN A 237 9.11 -0.45 4.40
CA GLN A 237 8.44 -0.92 5.61
C GLN A 237 7.24 -0.03 5.96
N ASP A 238 6.12 -0.66 6.26
CA ASP A 238 4.89 0.04 6.60
C ASP A 238 4.91 0.67 8.01
N ASP A 239 3.86 1.45 8.30
CA ASP A 239 3.73 2.15 9.58
C ASP A 239 3.64 1.20 10.79
N ARG A 240 3.33 -0.09 10.61
CA ARG A 240 3.35 -1.07 11.70
C ARG A 240 4.77 -1.45 12.07
N VAL A 241 5.62 -1.72 11.08
CA VAL A 241 7.04 -2.03 11.30
C VAL A 241 7.74 -0.83 11.94
N GLN A 242 7.48 0.38 11.45
CA GLN A 242 8.01 1.62 12.03
C GLN A 242 7.59 1.80 13.49
N SER A 243 6.30 1.69 13.74
CA SER A 243 5.69 1.87 15.07
C SER A 243 6.19 0.85 16.08
N TYR A 244 6.29 -0.41 15.67
CA TYR A 244 6.81 -1.47 16.53
C TYR A 244 8.29 -1.24 16.86
N THR A 245 9.09 -0.84 15.88
CA THR A 245 10.52 -0.53 16.07
C THR A 245 10.69 0.60 17.07
N LEU A 246 9.93 1.70 16.94
CA LEU A 246 9.94 2.81 17.90
C LEU A 246 9.46 2.39 19.28
N ALA A 247 8.35 1.67 19.36
CA ALA A 247 7.79 1.24 20.63
C ALA A 247 8.76 0.31 21.39
N ARG A 248 9.40 -0.65 20.73
CA ARG A 248 10.45 -1.47 21.33
C ARG A 248 11.62 -0.62 21.81
N ARG A 249 12.10 0.31 20.97
CA ARG A 249 13.19 1.22 21.36
C ARG A 249 12.85 1.99 22.62
N ILE A 250 11.66 2.57 22.67
CA ILE A 250 11.23 3.44 23.77
C ILE A 250 10.96 2.63 25.06
N TYR A 251 10.13 1.60 24.95
CA TYR A 251 9.64 0.89 26.13
C TYR A 251 10.58 -0.22 26.61
N THR A 252 11.14 -1.00 25.69
CA THR A 252 11.95 -2.17 26.03
C THR A 252 13.43 -1.83 26.21
N GLU A 253 14.02 -1.06 25.27
CA GLU A 253 15.46 -0.77 25.34
C GLU A 253 15.77 0.39 26.30
N LEU A 254 14.96 1.44 26.27
CA LEU A 254 15.18 2.63 27.09
C LEU A 254 14.42 2.64 28.41
N GLY A 255 13.44 1.74 28.59
CA GLY A 255 12.65 1.64 29.81
C GLY A 255 11.73 2.84 30.07
N LEU A 256 11.49 3.70 29.07
CA LEU A 256 10.55 4.83 29.17
C LEU A 256 9.12 4.28 29.20
N LYS A 257 8.22 4.92 29.92
CA LYS A 257 6.87 4.36 30.15
C LYS A 257 5.73 5.24 29.67
N ARG A 258 5.93 6.55 29.69
CA ARG A 258 4.88 7.54 29.42
C ARG A 258 5.19 8.27 28.12
N VAL A 259 4.51 7.92 27.06
CA VAL A 259 4.75 8.50 25.72
C VAL A 259 3.59 9.38 25.31
N ALA A 260 3.91 10.61 24.89
CA ALA A 260 3.01 11.51 24.19
C ALA A 260 3.21 11.38 22.68
N LEU A 261 2.14 11.60 21.92
CA LEU A 261 2.17 11.68 20.46
C LEU A 261 1.88 13.10 20.00
N LEU A 262 2.64 13.57 19.03
CA LEU A 262 2.37 14.83 18.33
C LEU A 262 2.44 14.56 16.82
N ARG A 263 1.34 14.76 16.12
CA ARG A 263 1.23 14.42 14.71
C ARG A 263 0.65 15.53 13.84
N VAL A 264 1.07 15.53 12.60
CA VAL A 264 0.38 16.33 11.58
C VAL A 264 -1.04 15.76 11.32
N ASN A 265 -2.01 16.65 11.12
CA ASN A 265 -3.41 16.27 10.89
C ASN A 265 -3.72 16.10 9.39
N ASN A 266 -2.90 15.35 8.71
CA ASN A 266 -3.16 14.84 7.35
C ASN A 266 -3.32 13.32 7.38
N ARG A 267 -3.46 12.67 6.21
CA ARG A 267 -3.62 11.21 6.15
C ARG A 267 -2.44 10.47 6.76
N TYR A 268 -1.21 10.89 6.47
CA TYR A 268 0.00 10.26 7.01
C TYR A 268 -0.02 10.19 8.55
N GLY A 269 -0.27 11.33 9.22
CA GLY A 269 -0.36 11.36 10.68
C GLY A 269 -1.58 10.62 11.24
N ARG A 270 -2.73 10.70 10.54
CA ARG A 270 -3.96 10.02 11.00
C ARG A 270 -3.88 8.50 10.94
N LEU A 271 -3.16 7.93 9.97
CA LEU A 271 -3.08 6.49 9.79
C LEU A 271 -1.85 5.86 10.46
N GLY A 272 -0.72 6.57 10.53
CA GLY A 272 0.49 6.06 11.19
C GLY A 272 0.36 6.00 12.72
N VAL A 273 -0.14 7.07 13.34
CA VAL A 273 -0.25 7.15 14.80
C VAL A 273 -1.11 6.03 15.43
N PRO A 274 -2.25 5.60 14.88
CA PRO A 274 -2.98 4.43 15.38
C PRO A 274 -2.12 3.17 15.45
N LYS A 275 -1.13 3.00 14.56
CA LYS A 275 -0.23 1.85 14.57
C LYS A 275 0.75 1.93 15.74
N PHE A 276 1.25 3.13 16.05
CA PHE A 276 2.06 3.33 17.25
C PHE A 276 1.26 3.10 18.54
N ARG A 277 0.02 3.58 18.62
CA ARG A 277 -0.86 3.30 19.76
C ARG A 277 -1.13 1.81 19.94
N ASP A 278 -1.31 1.09 18.84
CA ASP A 278 -1.48 -0.37 18.85
C ASP A 278 -0.22 -1.06 19.37
N ALA A 279 0.97 -0.73 18.86
CA ALA A 279 2.23 -1.27 19.31
C ALA A 279 2.50 -0.97 20.80
N SER A 280 2.23 0.28 21.23
CA SER A 280 2.34 0.70 22.62
C SER A 280 1.44 -0.13 23.55
N ARG A 281 0.19 -0.32 23.17
CA ARG A 281 -0.79 -1.11 23.94
C ARG A 281 -0.38 -2.58 24.05
N ARG A 282 0.12 -3.18 22.98
CA ARG A 282 0.62 -4.56 22.96
C ARG A 282 1.79 -4.76 23.90
N LEU A 283 2.66 -3.76 24.04
CA LEU A 283 3.78 -3.78 24.96
C LEU A 283 3.41 -3.35 26.39
N GLY A 284 2.12 -3.13 26.68
CA GLY A 284 1.62 -2.80 28.02
C GLY A 284 1.74 -1.31 28.41
N HIS A 285 2.03 -0.42 27.45
CA HIS A 285 2.27 1.00 27.70
C HIS A 285 1.36 1.89 26.85
N PRO A 286 0.04 2.02 27.17
CA PRO A 286 -0.83 2.88 26.40
C PRO A 286 -0.32 4.33 26.38
N VAL A 287 -0.43 4.98 25.23
CA VAL A 287 -0.06 6.38 25.04
C VAL A 287 -0.81 7.28 26.01
N VAL A 288 -0.10 8.21 26.65
CA VAL A 288 -0.69 9.06 27.70
C VAL A 288 -1.49 10.22 27.12
N ILE A 289 -1.08 10.75 25.97
CA ILE A 289 -1.78 11.84 25.27
C ILE A 289 -1.42 11.87 23.79
N GLU A 290 -2.35 12.30 22.96
CA GLU A 290 -2.13 12.60 21.55
C GLU A 290 -2.52 14.04 21.26
N GLN A 291 -1.63 14.79 20.64
CA GLN A 291 -1.85 16.14 20.14
C GLN A 291 -1.69 16.16 18.62
N LYS A 292 -2.38 17.08 17.97
CA LYS A 292 -2.36 17.27 16.52
C LYS A 292 -2.14 18.72 16.16
N PHE A 293 -1.58 18.94 14.99
CA PHE A 293 -1.41 20.24 14.37
C PHE A 293 -1.77 20.19 12.88
N LEU A 294 -2.07 21.32 12.27
CA LEU A 294 -2.43 21.38 10.85
C LEU A 294 -1.17 21.49 9.98
N PRO A 295 -1.18 20.98 8.74
CA PRO A 295 -0.15 21.30 7.76
C PRO A 295 0.00 22.81 7.62
N GLY A 296 1.25 23.29 7.67
CA GLY A 296 1.55 24.71 7.59
C GLY A 296 1.57 25.45 8.93
N ASP A 297 1.18 24.82 10.05
CA ASP A 297 1.33 25.43 11.38
C ASP A 297 2.80 25.74 11.66
N LEU A 298 3.03 26.91 12.25
CA LEU A 298 4.36 27.41 12.63
C LEU A 298 4.56 27.50 14.15
N ASP A 299 3.48 27.52 14.91
CA ASP A 299 3.48 27.58 16.38
C ASP A 299 2.83 26.33 16.98
N PHE A 300 3.59 25.64 17.80
CA PHE A 300 3.19 24.40 18.47
C PHE A 300 3.13 24.56 20.00
N THR A 301 3.24 25.80 20.50
CA THR A 301 3.34 26.10 21.93
C THR A 301 2.19 25.49 22.73
N ARG A 302 0.97 25.60 22.23
CA ARG A 302 -0.22 25.03 22.89
C ARG A 302 -0.13 23.51 23.05
N GLN A 303 0.21 22.82 21.97
CA GLN A 303 0.34 21.36 21.98
C GLN A 303 1.47 20.92 22.90
N LEU A 304 2.60 21.62 22.88
CA LEU A 304 3.77 21.34 23.70
C LEU A 304 3.48 21.56 25.20
N GLN A 305 2.74 22.59 25.58
CA GLN A 305 2.30 22.81 26.96
C GLN A 305 1.41 21.66 27.45
N VAL A 306 0.44 21.23 26.65
CA VAL A 306 -0.43 20.09 26.99
C VAL A 306 0.40 18.80 27.16
N ILE A 307 1.39 18.58 26.31
CA ILE A 307 2.30 17.44 26.43
C ILE A 307 3.15 17.56 27.69
N GLN A 308 3.65 18.73 28.04
CA GLN A 308 4.42 18.98 29.26
C GLN A 308 3.60 18.68 30.51
N ASP A 309 2.35 19.13 30.55
CA ASP A 309 1.42 18.89 31.66
C ASP A 309 1.06 17.40 31.81
N SER A 310 1.09 16.63 30.74
CA SER A 310 0.87 15.20 30.76
C SER A 310 1.97 14.40 31.48
N ARG A 311 3.12 15.04 31.77
CA ARG A 311 4.32 14.42 32.36
C ARG A 311 4.80 13.21 31.55
N ALA A 312 4.77 13.32 30.22
CA ALA A 312 5.34 12.30 29.35
C ALA A 312 6.86 12.25 29.49
N ASP A 313 7.42 11.02 29.47
CA ASP A 313 8.87 10.79 29.48
C ASP A 313 9.48 11.00 28.09
N ALA A 314 8.69 10.74 27.06
CA ALA A 314 9.08 10.84 25.67
C ALA A 314 7.94 11.36 24.78
N ILE A 315 8.32 11.90 23.62
CA ILE A 315 7.41 12.39 22.59
C ILE A 315 7.73 11.67 21.30
N VAL A 316 6.71 11.15 20.61
CA VAL A 316 6.84 10.62 19.25
C VAL A 316 6.21 11.61 18.28
N LEU A 317 7.01 12.04 17.30
CA LEU A 317 6.59 12.91 16.21
C LEU A 317 6.21 12.06 14.99
N TRP A 318 5.03 12.33 14.43
CA TRP A 318 4.59 11.73 13.17
C TRP A 318 4.29 12.86 12.18
N THR A 319 5.31 13.26 11.44
CA THR A 319 5.29 14.42 10.53
C THR A 319 6.50 14.37 9.58
N ASP A 320 6.78 15.47 8.89
CA ASP A 320 7.95 15.66 8.03
C ASP A 320 9.07 16.42 8.73
N GLU A 321 10.26 16.52 8.09
CA GLU A 321 11.48 17.10 8.66
C GLU A 321 11.31 18.54 9.15
N ILE A 322 10.74 19.42 8.33
CA ILE A 322 10.63 20.85 8.67
C ILE A 322 9.72 21.13 9.87
N PRO A 323 8.48 20.58 9.93
CA PRO A 323 7.67 20.69 11.15
C PRO A 323 8.36 20.08 12.38
N ALA A 324 9.01 18.91 12.22
CA ALA A 324 9.75 18.29 13.33
C ALA A 324 10.87 19.20 13.86
N ALA A 325 11.63 19.83 12.97
CA ALA A 325 12.67 20.78 13.33
C ALA A 325 12.14 21.99 14.12
N ARG A 326 11.02 22.56 13.68
CA ARG A 326 10.37 23.69 14.37
C ARG A 326 9.83 23.29 15.74
N ILE A 327 9.24 22.09 15.85
CA ILE A 327 8.79 21.53 17.12
C ILE A 327 9.97 21.39 18.08
N LEU A 328 11.10 20.85 17.63
CA LEU A 328 12.31 20.70 18.45
C LEU A 328 12.83 22.05 18.94
N LYS A 329 12.91 23.07 18.09
CA LYS A 329 13.30 24.45 18.48
C LYS A 329 12.38 25.00 19.58
N GLN A 330 11.07 24.89 19.40
CA GLN A 330 10.10 25.41 20.38
C GLN A 330 10.13 24.62 21.69
N MET A 331 10.32 23.30 21.65
CA MET A 331 10.54 22.50 22.84
C MET A 331 11.75 22.99 23.65
N ARG A 332 12.90 23.24 22.99
CA ARG A 332 14.10 23.75 23.66
C ARG A 332 13.88 25.16 24.23
N ALA A 333 13.17 26.03 23.51
CA ALA A 333 12.79 27.36 23.98
C ALA A 333 11.88 27.31 25.22
N LEU A 334 10.99 26.34 25.32
CA LEU A 334 10.12 26.07 26.49
C LEU A 334 10.83 25.34 27.63
N GLY A 335 12.12 25.03 27.49
CA GLY A 335 12.90 24.29 28.49
C GLY A 335 12.50 22.81 28.62
N MET A 336 11.78 22.26 27.68
CA MET A 336 11.37 20.86 27.68
C MET A 336 12.57 19.94 27.43
N LYS A 337 12.67 18.86 28.24
CA LYS A 337 13.82 17.93 28.24
C LYS A 337 13.46 16.50 27.82
N GLN A 338 12.19 16.27 27.47
CA GLN A 338 11.73 14.97 27.02
C GLN A 338 12.56 14.47 25.84
N ARG A 339 12.81 13.19 25.78
CA ARG A 339 13.38 12.55 24.59
C ARG A 339 12.36 12.58 23.45
N VAL A 340 12.85 12.85 22.27
CA VAL A 340 11.98 12.95 21.08
C VAL A 340 12.36 11.88 20.07
N PHE A 341 11.36 11.19 19.60
CA PHE A 341 11.45 10.16 18.57
C PHE A 341 10.59 10.52 17.37
N GLY A 342 10.90 9.99 16.20
CA GLY A 342 10.15 10.31 15.00
C GLY A 342 9.96 9.15 14.04
N SER A 343 8.96 9.28 13.16
CA SER A 343 8.78 8.44 11.99
C SER A 343 9.89 8.69 10.96
N TYR A 344 10.02 7.83 9.96
CA TYR A 344 11.12 7.92 8.97
C TYR A 344 11.17 9.25 8.21
N ARG A 345 10.01 9.91 8.00
CA ARG A 345 9.93 11.20 7.29
C ARG A 345 10.39 12.39 8.12
N THR A 346 10.75 12.19 9.40
CA THR A 346 11.22 13.28 10.26
C THR A 346 12.75 13.44 10.26
N LEU A 347 13.48 12.53 9.63
CA LEU A 347 14.94 12.46 9.74
C LEU A 347 15.61 12.64 8.39
N GLY A 348 16.39 13.70 8.26
CA GLY A 348 17.13 13.97 7.04
C GLY A 348 17.89 15.29 7.10
N PRO A 349 18.46 15.72 5.97
CA PRO A 349 19.26 16.94 5.89
C PRO A 349 18.49 18.22 6.26
N ASP A 350 17.21 18.28 5.88
CA ASP A 350 16.37 19.48 6.13
C ASP A 350 16.06 19.63 7.63
N LEU A 351 15.91 18.51 8.35
CA LEU A 351 15.81 18.54 9.82
C LEU A 351 17.06 19.17 10.44
N LEU A 352 18.26 18.72 10.02
CA LEU A 352 19.52 19.23 10.58
C LEU A 352 19.72 20.71 10.26
N ALA A 353 19.48 21.11 9.02
CA ALA A 353 19.62 22.48 8.56
C ALA A 353 18.67 23.42 9.32
N GLU A 354 17.41 23.05 9.49
CA GLU A 354 16.40 23.87 10.13
C GLU A 354 16.52 23.83 11.66
N ALA A 355 16.69 22.66 12.30
CA ALA A 355 16.71 22.56 13.75
C ALA A 355 18.04 22.99 14.39
N GLY A 356 19.16 22.77 13.69
CA GLY A 356 20.49 23.01 14.24
C GLY A 356 20.70 22.26 15.57
N PRO A 357 21.26 22.94 16.60
CA PRO A 357 21.50 22.30 17.91
C PRO A 357 20.26 21.78 18.63
N ALA A 358 19.06 22.25 18.26
CA ALA A 358 17.83 21.79 18.86
C ALA A 358 17.52 20.31 18.53
N ALA A 359 18.10 19.79 17.45
CA ALA A 359 17.96 18.38 17.05
C ALA A 359 18.80 17.40 17.89
N GLU A 360 19.74 17.90 18.71
CA GLU A 360 20.61 17.02 19.49
C GLU A 360 19.83 16.01 20.32
N GLY A 361 20.17 14.71 20.16
CA GLY A 361 19.51 13.59 20.81
C GLY A 361 18.16 13.18 20.20
N PHE A 362 17.72 13.79 19.09
CA PHE A 362 16.57 13.32 18.34
C PHE A 362 16.86 11.96 17.70
N GLU A 363 15.93 11.03 17.81
CA GLU A 363 16.08 9.67 17.27
C GLU A 363 14.84 9.31 16.44
N ALA A 364 15.04 8.78 15.25
CA ALA A 364 13.93 8.35 14.40
C ALA A 364 14.22 7.02 13.71
N VAL A 365 13.17 6.31 13.32
CA VAL A 365 13.32 5.14 12.45
C VAL A 365 13.71 5.58 11.05
N PHE A 366 14.48 4.72 10.36
CA PHE A 366 14.86 4.96 8.98
C PHE A 366 14.96 3.62 8.21
N PRO A 367 14.63 3.58 6.94
CA PRO A 367 14.57 2.30 6.22
C PRO A 367 15.94 1.65 5.97
N TYR A 368 17.01 2.42 5.92
CA TYR A 368 18.38 1.94 5.66
C TYR A 368 19.42 2.84 6.34
N ASP A 369 20.70 2.50 6.23
CA ASP A 369 21.82 3.34 6.71
C ASP A 369 22.44 4.09 5.52
N PRO A 370 22.18 5.39 5.34
CA PRO A 370 22.78 6.19 4.26
C PRO A 370 24.25 6.52 4.50
N THR A 371 24.80 6.24 5.68
CA THR A 371 26.21 6.51 6.00
C THR A 371 27.13 5.30 5.80
N ARG A 372 26.55 4.16 5.35
CA ARG A 372 27.31 2.92 5.15
C ARG A 372 28.39 3.06 4.08
N ASN A 373 29.50 2.39 4.28
CA ASN A 373 30.60 2.31 3.33
C ASN A 373 30.46 1.07 2.42
N ASP A 374 29.33 0.92 1.76
CA ASP A 374 29.05 -0.14 0.79
C ASP A 374 29.42 0.38 -0.60
N PRO A 375 30.27 -0.32 -1.38
CA PRO A 375 30.66 0.11 -2.72
C PRO A 375 29.49 0.35 -3.67
N ARG A 376 28.39 -0.43 -3.58
CA ARG A 376 27.19 -0.24 -4.40
C ARG A 376 26.48 1.08 -4.06
N TRP A 377 26.38 1.37 -2.76
CA TRP A 377 25.80 2.62 -2.27
C TRP A 377 26.62 3.83 -2.71
N LEU A 378 27.94 3.78 -2.54
CA LEU A 378 28.83 4.88 -2.92
C LEU A 378 28.83 5.12 -4.44
N ASP A 379 28.80 4.05 -5.24
CA ASP A 379 28.71 4.16 -6.70
C ASP A 379 27.36 4.71 -7.16
N PHE A 380 26.27 4.28 -6.55
CA PHE A 380 24.93 4.84 -6.80
C PHE A 380 24.90 6.34 -6.50
N ASN A 381 25.37 6.77 -5.31
CA ASN A 381 25.42 8.20 -4.95
C ASN A 381 26.16 9.00 -6.02
N ARG A 382 27.36 8.55 -6.40
CA ARG A 382 28.17 9.23 -7.42
C ARG A 382 27.44 9.36 -8.76
N ARG A 383 26.75 8.30 -9.21
CA ARG A 383 26.00 8.30 -10.48
C ARG A 383 24.77 9.20 -10.40
N PHE A 384 24.06 9.15 -9.28
CA PHE A 384 22.86 9.96 -9.05
C PHE A 384 23.23 11.46 -9.02
N GLU A 385 24.25 11.84 -8.23
CA GLU A 385 24.74 13.23 -8.17
C GLU A 385 25.24 13.72 -9.53
N ALA A 386 25.96 12.89 -10.28
CA ALA A 386 26.42 13.24 -11.62
C ALA A 386 25.26 13.50 -12.59
N ARG A 387 24.12 12.81 -12.40
CA ARG A 387 22.96 12.91 -13.29
C ARG A 387 22.01 14.05 -12.92
N PHE A 388 21.73 14.23 -11.62
CA PHE A 388 20.70 15.14 -11.14
C PHE A 388 21.24 16.36 -10.38
N HIS A 389 22.56 16.42 -10.12
CA HIS A 389 23.22 17.51 -9.40
C HIS A 389 22.70 17.73 -7.96
N GLU A 390 22.16 16.68 -7.36
CA GLU A 390 21.73 16.61 -5.97
C GLU A 390 22.06 15.23 -5.38
N PRO A 391 22.32 15.10 -4.07
CA PRO A 391 22.53 13.81 -3.45
C PRO A 391 21.21 13.01 -3.42
N PRO A 392 21.26 11.67 -3.57
CA PRO A 392 20.05 10.87 -3.43
C PRO A 392 19.60 10.84 -1.97
N GLU A 393 18.34 11.08 -1.78
CA GLU A 393 17.69 10.92 -0.48
C GLU A 393 16.78 9.67 -0.48
N GLN A 394 16.01 9.48 0.60
CA GLN A 394 15.27 8.22 0.79
C GLN A 394 14.29 7.87 -0.34
N PHE A 395 13.54 8.86 -0.86
CA PHE A 395 12.57 8.61 -1.93
C PHE A 395 13.23 8.23 -3.24
N ALA A 396 14.34 8.88 -3.56
CA ALA A 396 15.13 8.56 -4.75
C ALA A 396 15.79 7.19 -4.65
N SER A 397 16.39 6.88 -3.50
CA SER A 397 17.16 5.65 -3.30
C SER A 397 16.27 4.41 -3.30
N LEU A 398 15.14 4.46 -2.60
CA LEU A 398 14.17 3.38 -2.58
C LEU A 398 13.52 3.20 -3.96
N ALA A 399 13.15 4.32 -4.63
CA ALA A 399 12.59 4.26 -5.97
C ALA A 399 13.55 3.63 -6.99
N TYR A 400 14.85 3.88 -6.86
CA TYR A 400 15.86 3.23 -7.70
C TYR A 400 15.86 1.72 -7.51
N ASP A 401 15.86 1.23 -6.27
CA ASP A 401 15.85 -0.20 -5.97
C ASP A 401 14.55 -0.87 -6.43
N ALA A 402 13.40 -0.30 -6.10
CA ALA A 402 12.10 -0.84 -6.48
C ALA A 402 11.90 -0.87 -8.00
N MET A 403 12.37 0.17 -8.71
CA MET A 403 12.32 0.20 -10.17
C MET A 403 13.23 -0.88 -10.77
N ASN A 404 14.44 -1.08 -10.25
CA ASN A 404 15.31 -2.17 -10.71
C ASN A 404 14.66 -3.55 -10.50
N ALA A 405 14.02 -3.77 -9.34
CA ALA A 405 13.28 -5.01 -9.07
C ALA A 405 12.12 -5.23 -10.07
N LEU A 406 11.43 -4.16 -10.46
CA LEU A 406 10.38 -4.20 -11.47
C LEU A 406 10.94 -4.50 -12.86
N LEU A 407 12.00 -3.81 -13.29
CA LEU A 407 12.64 -4.02 -14.59
C LEU A 407 13.16 -5.45 -14.72
N ASP A 408 13.81 -5.97 -13.68
CA ASP A 408 14.26 -7.37 -13.63
C ASP A 408 13.10 -8.35 -13.74
N SER A 409 11.99 -8.06 -13.05
CA SER A 409 10.78 -8.89 -13.12
C SER A 409 10.14 -8.89 -14.51
N ILE A 410 10.10 -7.74 -15.19
CA ILE A 410 9.62 -7.65 -16.58
C ILE A 410 10.54 -8.46 -17.50
N CYS A 411 11.86 -8.33 -17.36
CA CYS A 411 12.80 -9.09 -18.18
C CYS A 411 12.67 -10.60 -17.97
N LYS A 412 12.47 -11.04 -16.73
CA LYS A 412 12.28 -12.45 -16.39
C LYS A 412 10.94 -13.02 -16.91
N ALA A 413 9.89 -12.24 -16.79
CA ALA A 413 8.52 -12.67 -17.08
C ALA A 413 8.14 -12.55 -18.56
N GLY A 414 8.75 -11.64 -19.28
CA GLY A 414 8.27 -11.15 -20.57
C GLY A 414 7.13 -10.14 -20.41
N LEU A 415 6.55 -9.73 -21.53
CA LEU A 415 5.51 -8.70 -21.57
C LEU A 415 4.12 -9.32 -21.36
N ASN A 416 3.87 -9.70 -20.13
CA ASN A 416 2.61 -10.27 -19.67
C ASN A 416 2.38 -9.90 -18.21
N ARG A 417 1.32 -9.17 -17.91
CA ARG A 417 1.05 -8.62 -16.58
C ARG A 417 0.95 -9.72 -15.50
N ALA A 418 0.30 -10.85 -15.81
CA ALA A 418 0.18 -11.95 -14.86
C ALA A 418 1.54 -12.61 -14.55
N ARG A 419 2.40 -12.78 -15.56
CA ARG A 419 3.76 -13.30 -15.37
C ARG A 419 4.67 -12.28 -14.67
N ILE A 420 4.52 -10.97 -14.95
CA ILE A 420 5.24 -9.91 -14.22
C ILE A 420 4.85 -9.94 -12.74
N HIS A 421 3.55 -10.09 -12.44
CA HIS A 421 3.07 -10.30 -11.08
C HIS A 421 3.79 -11.49 -10.42
N ASP A 422 3.83 -12.65 -11.08
CA ASP A 422 4.45 -13.85 -10.52
C ASP A 422 5.95 -13.63 -10.27
N ALA A 423 6.65 -12.96 -11.20
CA ALA A 423 8.07 -12.67 -11.06
C ALA A 423 8.36 -11.73 -9.88
N LEU A 424 7.52 -10.69 -9.67
CA LEU A 424 7.60 -9.82 -8.50
C LEU A 424 7.31 -10.60 -7.21
N ALA A 425 6.28 -11.43 -7.23
CA ALA A 425 5.89 -12.25 -6.09
C ALA A 425 6.97 -13.26 -5.67
N ASP A 426 7.80 -13.70 -6.60
CA ASP A 426 8.89 -14.66 -6.37
C ASP A 426 10.18 -14.03 -5.84
N ILE A 427 10.28 -12.69 -5.72
CA ILE A 427 11.52 -12.04 -5.30
C ILE A 427 11.98 -12.54 -3.93
N GLY A 428 11.08 -12.58 -2.94
CA GLY A 428 11.38 -13.03 -1.57
C GLY A 428 12.44 -12.21 -0.84
N GLN A 429 13.64 -12.07 -1.43
CA GLN A 429 14.74 -11.24 -0.93
C GLN A 429 15.38 -10.47 -2.06
N PHE A 430 15.84 -9.25 -1.78
CA PHE A 430 16.47 -8.37 -2.75
C PHE A 430 17.61 -7.57 -2.09
N ASP A 431 18.76 -7.54 -2.74
CA ASP A 431 19.93 -6.76 -2.30
C ASP A 431 20.07 -5.51 -3.16
N GLY A 432 19.42 -4.43 -2.72
CA GLY A 432 19.46 -3.13 -3.39
C GLY A 432 20.65 -2.24 -2.98
N VAL A 433 20.68 -1.03 -3.54
CA VAL A 433 21.60 0.02 -3.09
C VAL A 433 21.23 0.51 -1.68
N THR A 434 19.98 0.41 -1.27
CA THR A 434 19.54 0.74 0.08
C THR A 434 19.81 -0.38 1.11
N GLY A 435 20.18 -1.58 0.67
CA GLY A 435 20.55 -2.72 1.50
C GLY A 435 19.73 -3.96 1.23
N HIS A 436 19.67 -4.84 2.22
CA HIS A 436 18.97 -6.11 2.14
C HIS A 436 17.49 -5.95 2.48
N MET A 437 16.62 -6.35 1.57
CA MET A 437 15.16 -6.36 1.74
C MET A 437 14.64 -7.78 1.88
N ILE A 438 13.59 -7.95 2.68
CA ILE A 438 12.91 -9.23 2.90
C ILE A 438 11.42 -9.00 2.65
N PHE A 439 10.87 -9.69 1.65
CA PHE A 439 9.46 -9.58 1.32
C PHE A 439 8.66 -10.71 1.98
N ASP A 440 7.59 -10.33 2.67
CA ASP A 440 6.66 -11.28 3.25
C ASP A 440 5.72 -11.89 2.17
N PRO A 441 4.91 -12.89 2.52
CA PRO A 441 3.94 -13.46 1.58
C PRO A 441 2.89 -12.47 1.04
N ASN A 442 2.74 -11.30 1.67
CA ASN A 442 1.88 -10.21 1.22
C ASN A 442 2.63 -9.17 0.38
N GLN A 443 3.87 -9.51 -0.04
CA GLN A 443 4.65 -8.74 -1.00
C GLN A 443 5.06 -7.35 -0.48
N LYS A 444 5.28 -7.24 0.83
CA LYS A 444 5.80 -6.04 1.48
C LYS A 444 7.13 -6.31 2.16
N ASN A 445 7.97 -5.28 2.20
CA ASN A 445 9.26 -5.36 2.89
C ASN A 445 9.04 -5.40 4.42
N VAL A 446 9.55 -6.44 5.06
CA VAL A 446 9.53 -6.65 6.51
C VAL A 446 10.95 -6.71 7.11
N ALA A 447 11.97 -6.31 6.35
CA ALA A 447 13.33 -6.21 6.87
C ALA A 447 13.40 -5.27 8.08
N PRO A 448 14.33 -5.52 9.03
CA PRO A 448 14.56 -4.63 10.15
C PRO A 448 14.89 -3.21 9.70
N MET A 449 14.34 -2.23 10.41
CA MET A 449 14.66 -0.82 10.20
C MET A 449 15.92 -0.41 10.95
N TYR A 450 16.43 0.74 10.62
CA TYR A 450 17.50 1.41 11.34
C TYR A 450 16.91 2.47 12.30
N LEU A 451 17.70 2.83 13.28
CA LEU A 451 17.47 3.98 14.16
C LEU A 451 18.58 4.99 13.88
N GLY A 452 18.17 6.15 13.38
CA GLY A 452 19.06 7.28 13.18
C GLY A 452 19.00 8.20 14.39
N THR A 453 20.15 8.59 14.93
CA THR A 453 20.27 9.48 16.09
C THR A 453 21.10 10.69 15.72
N VAL A 454 20.58 11.88 16.02
CA VAL A 454 21.33 13.14 15.83
C VAL A 454 22.31 13.31 16.99
N HIS A 455 23.59 13.40 16.67
CA HIS A 455 24.66 13.67 17.62
C HIS A 455 25.72 14.59 17.03
N ASN A 456 26.05 15.67 17.73
CA ASN A 456 27.03 16.67 17.28
C ASN A 456 26.74 17.21 15.85
N GLY A 457 25.47 17.42 15.54
CA GLY A 457 25.04 17.95 14.24
C GLY A 457 25.11 16.95 13.06
N ALA A 458 25.35 15.67 13.33
CA ALA A 458 25.34 14.59 12.33
C ALA A 458 24.36 13.49 12.73
N ILE A 459 23.90 12.71 11.77
CA ILE A 459 23.05 11.55 12.02
C ILE A 459 23.91 10.28 11.97
N THR A 460 23.83 9.47 13.01
CA THR A 460 24.43 8.14 13.06
C THR A 460 23.33 7.08 13.05
N TYR A 461 23.53 6.03 12.26
CA TYR A 461 22.53 4.98 12.09
C TYR A 461 23.00 3.67 12.73
N ARG A 462 22.07 2.94 13.31
CA ARG A 462 22.27 1.56 13.76
C ARG A 462 21.06 0.70 13.42
N LEU A 463 21.30 -0.56 13.12
CA LEU A 463 20.20 -1.50 12.92
C LEU A 463 19.37 -1.60 14.22
N ALA A 464 18.05 -1.53 14.11
CA ALA A 464 17.18 -1.70 15.26
C ALA A 464 17.31 -3.11 15.83
N THR A 465 17.31 -3.22 17.16
CA THR A 465 17.38 -4.51 17.83
C THR A 465 16.08 -5.27 17.61
N MET A 466 16.21 -6.46 17.04
CA MET A 466 15.12 -7.41 16.92
C MET A 466 15.08 -8.29 18.17
N GLY A 467 13.90 -8.84 18.51
CA GLY A 467 13.81 -9.84 19.57
C GLY A 467 14.80 -10.99 19.32
N LYS A 468 15.21 -11.68 20.37
CA LYS A 468 16.11 -12.83 20.22
C LYS A 468 15.48 -13.85 19.30
N GLN A 469 16.09 -14.04 18.13
CA GLN A 469 15.72 -15.16 17.28
C GLN A 469 16.17 -16.45 17.96
N PRO A 470 15.30 -17.45 18.15
CA PRO A 470 15.72 -18.77 18.59
C PRO A 470 16.71 -19.32 17.54
N ALA A 471 17.87 -19.74 17.99
CA ALA A 471 18.85 -20.38 17.10
C ALA A 471 18.19 -21.61 16.44
N GLY A 472 18.07 -21.61 15.11
CA GLY A 472 17.61 -22.74 14.33
C GLY A 472 16.10 -22.80 13.98
N GLN A 473 15.29 -21.80 14.36
CA GLN A 473 13.92 -21.70 13.85
C GLN A 473 13.92 -20.85 12.58
N GLY A 474 14.02 -21.52 11.44
CA GLY A 474 13.65 -20.92 10.14
C GLY A 474 12.14 -20.77 10.04
N THR A 475 11.71 -19.87 9.26
CA THR A 475 10.47 -19.59 8.51
C THR A 475 9.13 -20.29 8.85
N ALA A 476 9.02 -21.05 9.92
CA ALA A 476 7.79 -21.77 10.26
C ALA A 476 6.54 -20.85 10.31
N ASP A 477 6.75 -19.57 10.59
CA ASP A 477 5.69 -18.59 10.77
C ASP A 477 5.30 -17.81 9.48
N LEU A 478 6.14 -17.91 8.44
CA LEU A 478 5.86 -17.36 7.11
C LEU A 478 5.69 -18.48 6.07
N GLN A 479 5.45 -19.71 6.51
CA GLN A 479 5.17 -20.80 5.58
C GLN A 479 3.96 -20.46 4.74
N ALA A 480 4.07 -20.76 3.44
CA ALA A 480 2.90 -20.79 2.57
C ALA A 480 1.84 -21.70 3.21
N PRO A 481 0.56 -21.28 3.22
CA PRO A 481 -0.51 -22.12 3.74
C PRO A 481 -0.44 -23.50 3.10
N SER A 482 -0.73 -24.55 3.86
CA SER A 482 -0.80 -25.89 3.30
C SER A 482 -1.85 -25.92 2.18
N ALA A 483 -1.70 -26.81 1.22
CA ALA A 483 -2.69 -26.99 0.14
C ALA A 483 -4.12 -27.14 0.69
N ALA A 484 -4.29 -27.79 1.86
CA ALA A 484 -5.56 -27.90 2.54
C ALA A 484 -6.07 -26.54 3.06
N SER A 485 -5.18 -25.61 3.37
CA SER A 485 -5.52 -24.28 3.86
C SER A 485 -5.91 -23.31 2.75
N GLN A 486 -5.43 -23.54 1.54
CA GLN A 486 -5.76 -22.75 0.36
C GLN A 486 -7.02 -23.24 -0.36
N ALA A 487 -7.34 -24.52 -0.21
CA ALA A 487 -8.35 -25.21 -1.00
C ALA A 487 -9.75 -24.53 -1.04
N PRO A 488 -10.28 -23.93 0.04
CA PRO A 488 -11.60 -23.28 -0.02
C PRO A 488 -11.62 -21.99 -0.83
N TYR A 489 -10.46 -21.33 -1.02
CA TYR A 489 -10.38 -19.97 -1.55
C TYR A 489 -9.61 -19.86 -2.86
N ALA A 490 -8.78 -20.85 -3.14
CA ALA A 490 -8.07 -20.89 -4.40
C ALA A 490 -9.00 -21.33 -5.51
N ARG A 491 -9.14 -20.49 -6.53
CA ARG A 491 -9.75 -20.89 -7.78
C ARG A 491 -8.67 -21.05 -8.80
N VAL A 492 -8.66 -22.22 -9.39
CA VAL A 492 -7.70 -22.60 -10.42
C VAL A 492 -8.48 -22.75 -11.72
N GLY A 493 -8.16 -21.98 -12.73
CA GLY A 493 -8.77 -22.06 -14.05
C GLY A 493 -8.79 -20.71 -14.77
N GLU A 494 -9.13 -20.75 -16.03
CA GLU A 494 -9.15 -19.57 -16.91
C GLU A 494 -10.10 -18.46 -16.44
N ASP A 495 -11.17 -18.83 -15.71
CA ASP A 495 -12.13 -17.91 -15.12
C ASP A 495 -11.92 -17.71 -13.60
N GLY A 496 -10.74 -18.07 -13.07
CA GLY A 496 -10.51 -18.17 -11.65
C GLY A 496 -10.23 -16.84 -10.99
N VAL A 497 -11.00 -16.53 -9.95
CA VAL A 497 -10.65 -15.53 -8.96
C VAL A 497 -9.90 -16.22 -7.83
N SER A 498 -8.67 -15.82 -7.61
CA SER A 498 -7.87 -16.34 -6.52
C SER A 498 -8.01 -15.44 -5.31
N TYR A 499 -8.24 -16.05 -4.19
CA TYR A 499 -8.31 -15.36 -2.93
C TYR A 499 -7.82 -16.25 -1.80
N SER A 500 -6.84 -15.77 -1.03
CA SER A 500 -6.42 -16.36 0.24
C SER A 500 -6.77 -15.40 1.38
N GLY A 501 -7.85 -15.64 2.05
CA GLY A 501 -8.33 -14.81 3.16
C GLY A 501 -8.65 -15.66 4.40
N PRO A 502 -9.32 -15.09 5.40
CA PRO A 502 -9.68 -15.82 6.61
C PRO A 502 -10.58 -16.99 6.29
N ARG A 503 -10.26 -18.14 6.86
CA ARG A 503 -11.03 -19.38 6.64
C ARG A 503 -12.30 -19.44 7.46
N THR A 504 -12.29 -18.81 8.60
CA THR A 504 -13.44 -18.78 9.51
C THR A 504 -13.58 -17.39 10.10
N VAL A 505 -14.78 -16.86 10.02
CA VAL A 505 -15.19 -15.70 10.78
C VAL A 505 -16.19 -16.17 11.83
N ASN A 506 -15.81 -16.05 13.10
CA ASN A 506 -16.71 -16.29 14.20
C ASN A 506 -17.60 -15.05 14.38
N LEU A 507 -18.87 -15.18 14.03
CA LEU A 507 -19.84 -14.14 14.32
C LEU A 507 -20.16 -14.12 15.82
N PRO A 508 -20.33 -12.93 16.40
CA PRO A 508 -20.81 -12.83 17.77
C PRO A 508 -22.20 -13.47 17.91
N PRO A 509 -22.57 -13.93 19.10
CA PRO A 509 -23.93 -14.43 19.32
C PRO A 509 -24.94 -13.29 19.11
N GLY A 510 -26.14 -13.65 18.68
CA GLY A 510 -27.22 -12.68 18.44
C GLY A 510 -27.80 -12.73 17.03
N PRO A 511 -28.54 -11.71 16.61
CA PRO A 511 -29.16 -11.68 15.29
C PRO A 511 -28.12 -11.66 14.16
N VAL A 512 -28.48 -12.23 13.02
CA VAL A 512 -27.73 -12.14 11.78
C VAL A 512 -28.05 -10.80 11.12
N ARG A 513 -27.05 -9.95 10.95
CA ARG A 513 -27.22 -8.62 10.39
C ARG A 513 -26.79 -8.56 8.93
N VAL A 514 -27.63 -7.95 8.09
CA VAL A 514 -27.35 -7.71 6.67
C VAL A 514 -27.53 -6.22 6.40
N VAL A 515 -26.55 -5.63 5.74
CA VAL A 515 -26.65 -4.22 5.32
C VAL A 515 -27.51 -4.14 4.07
N LEU A 516 -28.48 -3.25 4.08
CA LEU A 516 -29.17 -2.79 2.89
C LEU A 516 -28.59 -1.42 2.54
N PHE A 517 -27.84 -1.33 1.45
CA PHE A 517 -27.05 -0.15 1.12
C PHE A 517 -27.48 0.46 -0.21
N GLY A 518 -27.97 1.68 -0.17
CA GLY A 518 -28.39 2.39 -1.37
C GLY A 518 -29.34 3.54 -1.08
N PRO A 519 -29.81 4.24 -2.13
CA PRO A 519 -30.84 5.26 -1.98
C PRO A 519 -32.11 4.68 -1.36
N LYS A 520 -32.71 5.41 -0.43
CA LYS A 520 -33.94 5.01 0.27
C LYS A 520 -33.86 3.65 1.00
N ALA A 521 -32.66 3.25 1.44
CA ALA A 521 -32.45 1.97 2.11
C ALA A 521 -33.34 1.80 3.34
N ALA A 522 -33.57 2.87 4.12
CA ALA A 522 -34.43 2.86 5.30
C ALA A 522 -35.90 2.64 4.95
N GLU A 523 -36.39 3.25 3.88
CA GLU A 523 -37.76 3.07 3.38
C GLU A 523 -37.97 1.64 2.85
N ILE A 524 -37.02 1.16 2.03
CA ILE A 524 -37.05 -0.18 1.46
C ILE A 524 -36.98 -1.26 2.56
N ALA A 525 -36.19 -1.05 3.60
CA ALA A 525 -36.10 -1.97 4.74
C ALA A 525 -37.44 -2.15 5.50
N GLN A 526 -38.34 -1.19 5.40
CA GLN A 526 -39.67 -1.25 6.02
C GLN A 526 -40.76 -1.73 5.06
N SER A 527 -40.43 -2.03 3.81
CA SER A 527 -41.42 -2.50 2.84
C SER A 527 -42.02 -3.86 3.25
N PRO A 528 -43.30 -4.12 2.98
CA PRO A 528 -43.96 -5.37 3.35
C PRO A 528 -43.24 -6.61 2.77
N GLU A 529 -42.71 -6.52 1.55
CA GLU A 529 -42.04 -7.58 0.84
C GLU A 529 -40.68 -7.94 1.49
N VAL A 530 -39.91 -6.92 1.90
CA VAL A 530 -38.63 -7.10 2.59
C VAL A 530 -38.86 -7.65 3.99
N LEU A 531 -39.83 -7.12 4.74
CA LEU A 531 -40.21 -7.64 6.05
C LEU A 531 -40.76 -9.08 6.00
N ALA A 532 -41.48 -9.43 4.95
CA ALA A 532 -41.93 -10.82 4.72
C ALA A 532 -40.76 -11.75 4.43
N ALA A 533 -39.77 -11.31 3.63
CA ALA A 533 -38.55 -12.08 3.37
C ALA A 533 -37.80 -12.40 4.66
N LEU A 534 -37.61 -11.42 5.54
CA LEU A 534 -36.90 -11.61 6.83
C LEU A 534 -37.59 -12.55 7.81
N ARG A 535 -38.91 -12.76 7.66
CA ARG A 535 -39.71 -13.65 8.54
C ARG A 535 -39.68 -15.11 8.08
N ALA A 536 -39.31 -15.35 6.83
CA ALA A 536 -39.44 -16.66 6.19
C ALA A 536 -38.45 -17.73 6.68
N GLY A 537 -37.43 -17.36 7.40
CA GLY A 537 -36.56 -18.31 8.08
C GLY A 537 -35.10 -17.90 8.18
N ALA A 538 -34.59 -17.93 9.40
CA ALA A 538 -33.16 -17.86 9.67
C ALA A 538 -32.62 -19.26 9.99
N PRO A 539 -31.42 -19.65 9.52
CA PRO A 539 -30.79 -20.88 9.93
C PRO A 539 -30.51 -20.90 11.44
N GLY A 540 -30.95 -21.93 12.15
CA GLY A 540 -30.57 -22.19 13.53
C GLY A 540 -31.11 -21.19 14.56
N ASP A 541 -32.39 -20.85 14.52
CA ASP A 541 -33.11 -20.00 15.49
C ASP A 541 -32.61 -18.56 15.63
N ARG A 542 -31.74 -18.09 14.73
CA ARG A 542 -31.23 -16.72 14.73
C ARG A 542 -32.10 -15.80 13.89
N GLN A 543 -32.52 -14.68 14.46
CA GLN A 543 -33.30 -13.67 13.76
C GLN A 543 -32.41 -12.88 12.78
N TRP A 544 -32.92 -12.64 11.57
CA TRP A 544 -32.29 -11.73 10.61
C TRP A 544 -32.74 -10.29 10.88
N THR A 545 -31.77 -9.37 10.79
CA THR A 545 -31.99 -7.94 11.01
C THR A 545 -31.31 -7.15 9.89
N LEU A 546 -32.04 -6.17 9.33
CA LEU A 546 -31.46 -5.24 8.37
C LEU A 546 -30.83 -4.04 9.05
N LEU A 547 -29.71 -3.62 8.49
CA LEU A 547 -29.02 -2.38 8.80
C LEU A 547 -29.13 -1.49 7.55
N PRO A 548 -30.13 -0.59 7.48
CA PRO A 548 -30.23 0.31 6.33
C PRO A 548 -29.14 1.37 6.42
N VAL A 549 -28.42 1.58 5.32
CA VAL A 549 -27.40 2.62 5.12
C VAL A 549 -27.72 3.38 3.85
N GLU A 550 -28.00 4.67 3.99
CA GLU A 550 -28.32 5.54 2.86
C GLU A 550 -27.04 5.89 2.08
N SER A 551 -27.10 5.81 0.76
CA SER A 551 -25.98 6.16 -0.13
C SER A 551 -26.07 7.54 -0.77
N ASP A 552 -27.21 8.23 -0.63
CA ASP A 552 -27.48 9.58 -1.14
C ASP A 552 -26.82 10.70 -0.32
N GLN A 553 -26.16 10.33 0.77
CA GLN A 553 -25.32 11.22 1.55
C GLN A 553 -23.98 11.49 0.85
N THR A 554 -23.21 12.44 1.40
CA THR A 554 -21.83 12.60 0.93
C THR A 554 -21.07 11.28 1.02
N TRP A 555 -20.22 11.00 0.03
CA TRP A 555 -19.47 9.75 -0.07
C TRP A 555 -18.77 9.35 1.25
N GLY A 556 -18.20 10.32 1.97
CA GLY A 556 -17.54 10.08 3.26
C GLY A 556 -18.50 9.64 4.36
N ALA A 557 -19.71 10.20 4.41
CA ALA A 557 -20.72 9.85 5.41
C ALA A 557 -21.26 8.43 5.17
N ALA A 558 -21.61 8.11 3.93
CA ALA A 558 -22.09 6.77 3.54
C ALA A 558 -21.03 5.70 3.81
N SER A 559 -19.77 5.96 3.45
CA SER A 559 -18.66 5.04 3.74
C SER A 559 -18.45 4.82 5.24
N THR A 560 -18.54 5.88 6.05
CA THR A 560 -18.36 5.78 7.50
C THR A 560 -19.48 4.94 8.14
N GLN A 561 -20.73 5.15 7.73
CA GLN A 561 -21.85 4.35 8.21
C GLN A 561 -21.74 2.89 7.78
N LEU A 562 -21.32 2.64 6.54
CA LEU A 562 -21.10 1.29 6.04
C LEU A 562 -19.97 0.58 6.81
N VAL A 563 -18.86 1.27 7.08
CA VAL A 563 -17.78 0.73 7.92
C VAL A 563 -18.29 0.40 9.33
N HIS A 564 -19.07 1.29 9.95
CA HIS A 564 -19.67 1.03 11.26
C HIS A 564 -20.57 -0.21 11.25
N ALA A 565 -21.43 -0.36 10.23
CA ALA A 565 -22.28 -1.53 10.09
C ALA A 565 -21.49 -2.85 9.95
N LEU A 566 -20.38 -2.81 9.22
CA LEU A 566 -19.54 -4.00 8.97
C LEU A 566 -18.63 -4.35 10.16
N MET A 567 -17.97 -3.34 10.75
CA MET A 567 -16.91 -3.57 11.74
C MET A 567 -17.44 -3.60 13.17
N ASP A 568 -18.36 -2.71 13.52
CA ASP A 568 -18.86 -2.57 14.90
C ASP A 568 -20.15 -3.38 15.12
N GLN A 569 -21.03 -3.42 14.11
CA GLN A 569 -22.27 -4.17 14.18
C GLN A 569 -22.16 -5.58 13.57
N HIS A 570 -21.00 -5.95 13.02
CA HIS A 570 -20.69 -7.28 12.49
C HIS A 570 -21.71 -7.78 11.45
N ALA A 571 -21.99 -6.96 10.45
CA ALA A 571 -22.88 -7.37 9.37
C ALA A 571 -22.28 -8.53 8.57
N LEU A 572 -23.14 -9.44 8.15
CA LEU A 572 -22.81 -10.70 7.49
C LEU A 572 -22.63 -10.55 5.97
N ALA A 573 -23.44 -9.69 5.37
CA ALA A 573 -23.47 -9.44 3.94
C ALA A 573 -23.97 -8.01 3.67
N ILE A 574 -23.74 -7.56 2.44
CA ILE A 574 -24.28 -6.30 1.92
C ILE A 574 -25.20 -6.65 0.74
N VAL A 575 -26.39 -6.07 0.71
CA VAL A 575 -27.22 -5.95 -0.48
C VAL A 575 -27.10 -4.52 -0.97
N ALA A 576 -26.42 -4.31 -2.08
CA ALA A 576 -26.25 -3.00 -2.70
C ALA A 576 -27.37 -2.78 -3.72
N LEU A 577 -28.16 -1.72 -3.50
CA LEU A 577 -29.44 -1.46 -4.18
C LEU A 577 -29.27 -0.90 -5.59
N ASP A 578 -28.09 -0.35 -5.88
CA ASP A 578 -27.80 0.24 -7.19
C ASP A 578 -26.31 0.07 -7.54
N ARG A 579 -25.97 0.52 -8.75
CA ARG A 579 -24.62 0.48 -9.30
C ARG A 579 -23.60 1.23 -8.43
N ASP A 580 -23.92 2.44 -8.02
CA ASP A 580 -22.96 3.32 -7.32
C ASP A 580 -22.72 2.82 -5.88
N SER A 581 -23.73 2.37 -5.20
CA SER A 581 -23.62 1.70 -3.90
C SER A 581 -22.80 0.40 -3.99
N ALA A 582 -22.98 -0.38 -5.06
CA ALA A 582 -22.20 -1.58 -5.30
C ALA A 582 -20.71 -1.25 -5.48
N HIS A 583 -20.37 -0.23 -6.29
CA HIS A 583 -19.00 0.21 -6.48
C HIS A 583 -18.36 0.74 -5.19
N LEU A 584 -19.11 1.44 -4.35
CA LEU A 584 -18.63 1.90 -3.05
C LEU A 584 -18.33 0.71 -2.11
N SER A 585 -19.14 -0.32 -2.19
CA SER A 585 -18.97 -1.53 -1.36
C SER A 585 -17.73 -2.36 -1.74
N VAL A 586 -17.22 -2.27 -2.96
CA VAL A 586 -16.11 -3.11 -3.47
C VAL A 586 -14.89 -3.07 -2.55
N GLN A 587 -14.40 -1.89 -2.19
CA GLN A 587 -13.21 -1.78 -1.34
C GLN A 587 -13.44 -2.26 0.09
N LEU A 588 -14.65 -2.05 0.60
CA LEU A 588 -14.99 -2.50 1.94
C LEU A 588 -15.15 -4.00 1.99
N ALA A 589 -15.76 -4.60 0.96
CA ALA A 589 -15.86 -6.06 0.83
C ALA A 589 -14.49 -6.75 0.87
N LEU A 590 -13.51 -6.20 0.16
CA LEU A 590 -12.13 -6.70 0.18
C LEU A 590 -11.45 -6.59 1.54
N LYS A 591 -11.76 -5.52 2.30
CA LYS A 591 -11.15 -5.28 3.62
C LYS A 591 -11.83 -6.04 4.75
N THR A 592 -13.13 -6.28 4.62
CA THR A 592 -13.95 -6.89 5.66
C THR A 592 -14.32 -8.35 5.40
N PHE A 593 -14.01 -8.83 4.18
CA PHE A 593 -14.33 -10.19 3.74
C PHE A 593 -15.82 -10.49 3.88
N VAL A 594 -16.66 -9.54 3.46
CA VAL A 594 -18.12 -9.63 3.52
C VAL A 594 -18.67 -9.67 2.10
N PRO A 595 -19.50 -10.67 1.73
CA PRO A 595 -20.05 -10.76 0.40
C PRO A 595 -21.05 -9.63 0.13
N VAL A 596 -21.00 -9.12 -1.10
CA VAL A 596 -21.91 -8.10 -1.63
C VAL A 596 -22.77 -8.75 -2.70
N VAL A 597 -24.07 -8.64 -2.57
CA VAL A 597 -25.04 -8.93 -3.63
C VAL A 597 -25.47 -7.60 -4.22
N ALA A 598 -25.05 -7.33 -5.45
CA ALA A 598 -25.27 -6.06 -6.13
C ALA A 598 -26.44 -6.16 -7.11
N LEU A 599 -27.43 -5.29 -6.95
CA LEU A 599 -28.55 -5.14 -7.89
C LEU A 599 -28.13 -4.18 -9.01
N SER A 600 -27.45 -4.70 -10.01
CA SER A 600 -26.87 -3.86 -11.06
C SER A 600 -26.53 -4.67 -12.32
N ASP A 601 -26.73 -4.06 -13.48
CA ASP A 601 -26.33 -4.61 -14.79
C ASP A 601 -24.88 -4.30 -15.15
N ASP A 602 -24.15 -3.58 -14.31
CA ASP A 602 -22.76 -3.21 -14.57
C ASP A 602 -21.81 -4.41 -14.40
N LYS A 603 -21.42 -4.98 -15.53
CA LYS A 603 -20.47 -6.12 -15.58
C LYS A 603 -19.09 -5.78 -15.04
N SER A 604 -18.71 -4.49 -14.94
CA SER A 604 -17.41 -4.11 -14.38
C SER A 604 -17.27 -4.48 -12.90
N LEU A 605 -18.38 -4.67 -12.18
CA LEU A 605 -18.38 -5.13 -10.79
C LEU A 605 -17.80 -6.53 -10.62
N THR A 606 -18.04 -7.41 -11.57
CA THR A 606 -17.67 -8.84 -11.50
C THR A 606 -16.50 -9.19 -12.41
N SER A 607 -16.20 -8.37 -13.43
CA SER A 607 -14.98 -8.52 -14.26
C SER A 607 -13.69 -8.16 -13.51
N ALA A 608 -13.80 -7.51 -12.35
CA ALA A 608 -12.66 -7.08 -11.55
C ALA A 608 -12.00 -8.22 -10.72
N ASN A 609 -12.41 -9.46 -10.90
CA ASN A 609 -11.88 -10.62 -10.16
C ASN A 609 -11.94 -10.49 -8.63
N ILE A 610 -12.96 -9.83 -8.11
CA ILE A 610 -13.17 -9.67 -6.67
C ILE A 610 -14.06 -10.83 -6.18
N PRO A 611 -13.54 -11.73 -5.34
CA PRO A 611 -14.26 -12.94 -4.95
C PRO A 611 -15.46 -12.72 -4.01
N TRP A 612 -15.75 -11.46 -3.67
CA TRP A 612 -16.80 -11.08 -2.72
C TRP A 612 -17.98 -10.37 -3.35
N ILE A 613 -17.95 -10.11 -4.67
CA ILE A 613 -19.02 -9.41 -5.37
C ILE A 613 -19.82 -10.38 -6.23
N PHE A 614 -21.13 -10.37 -6.04
CA PHE A 614 -22.11 -11.18 -6.78
C PHE A 614 -23.16 -10.26 -7.36
N ARG A 615 -23.37 -10.33 -8.67
CA ARG A 615 -24.26 -9.43 -9.38
C ARG A 615 -25.60 -10.11 -9.69
N LEU A 616 -26.68 -9.40 -9.45
CA LEU A 616 -28.02 -9.72 -9.94
C LEU A 616 -28.49 -8.63 -10.90
N PRO A 617 -29.43 -8.93 -11.81
CA PRO A 617 -30.04 -7.90 -12.65
C PRO A 617 -30.57 -6.74 -11.83
N SER A 618 -30.52 -5.52 -12.37
CA SER A 618 -30.93 -4.31 -11.67
C SER A 618 -32.41 -4.27 -11.31
N GLU A 619 -33.24 -5.00 -12.05
CA GLU A 619 -34.68 -5.15 -11.77
C GLU A 619 -35.00 -6.15 -10.65
N THR A 620 -34.01 -6.87 -10.13
CA THR A 620 -34.23 -7.84 -9.02
C THR A 620 -34.71 -7.11 -7.78
N ALA A 621 -35.79 -7.56 -7.21
CA ALA A 621 -36.33 -6.97 -5.98
C ALA A 621 -35.37 -7.17 -4.79
N PRO A 622 -35.15 -6.18 -3.92
CA PRO A 622 -34.32 -6.32 -2.71
C PRO A 622 -34.72 -7.51 -1.83
N ALA A 623 -36.01 -7.78 -1.71
CA ALA A 623 -36.55 -8.93 -0.99
C ALA A 623 -36.06 -10.27 -1.57
N GLU A 624 -35.88 -10.34 -2.87
CA GLU A 624 -35.39 -11.54 -3.55
C GLU A 624 -33.90 -11.77 -3.29
N ALA A 625 -33.09 -10.71 -3.33
CA ALA A 625 -31.67 -10.77 -2.96
C ALA A 625 -31.49 -11.24 -1.50
N LEU A 626 -32.32 -10.79 -0.59
CA LEU A 626 -32.32 -11.27 0.80
C LEU A 626 -32.67 -12.76 0.91
N ARG A 627 -33.67 -13.24 0.18
CA ARG A 627 -34.01 -14.68 0.15
C ARG A 627 -32.88 -15.52 -0.44
N ILE A 628 -32.16 -15.00 -1.43
CA ILE A 628 -30.96 -15.69 -1.98
C ILE A 628 -29.89 -15.84 -0.89
N LEU A 629 -29.63 -14.78 -0.11
CA LEU A 629 -28.70 -14.84 1.02
C LEU A 629 -29.18 -15.81 2.11
N GLU A 630 -30.47 -15.85 2.41
CA GLU A 630 -31.05 -16.82 3.35
C GLU A 630 -30.87 -18.25 2.86
N GLN A 631 -31.13 -18.52 1.59
CA GLN A 631 -30.91 -19.83 0.99
C GLN A 631 -29.42 -20.25 1.02
N ALA A 632 -28.52 -19.29 0.76
CA ALA A 632 -27.09 -19.50 0.88
C ALA A 632 -26.69 -19.87 2.32
N ALA A 633 -27.27 -19.15 3.31
CA ALA A 633 -27.04 -19.42 4.72
C ALA A 633 -27.61 -20.77 5.19
N LEU A 634 -28.79 -21.13 4.72
CA LEU A 634 -29.40 -22.46 5.00
C LEU A 634 -28.52 -23.59 4.46
N ARG A 635 -27.89 -23.39 3.31
CA ARG A 635 -27.07 -24.41 2.66
C ARG A 635 -25.72 -24.59 3.35
N ASN A 636 -25.02 -23.50 3.69
CA ASN A 636 -23.64 -23.55 4.17
C ASN A 636 -23.43 -22.97 5.58
N GLY A 637 -24.46 -22.35 6.16
CA GLY A 637 -24.35 -21.65 7.44
C GLY A 637 -24.10 -20.14 7.29
N ALA A 638 -24.42 -19.42 8.38
CA ALA A 638 -24.46 -17.97 8.42
C ALA A 638 -23.12 -17.39 8.88
N SER A 639 -22.11 -17.41 8.03
CA SER A 639 -20.90 -16.58 8.17
C SER A 639 -20.57 -15.93 6.83
N PRO A 640 -19.85 -14.81 6.78
CA PRO A 640 -19.52 -14.13 5.52
C PRO A 640 -18.90 -15.08 4.51
N LEU A 641 -17.93 -15.87 4.94
CA LEU A 641 -17.25 -16.83 4.09
C LEU A 641 -18.15 -17.95 3.58
N ARG A 642 -18.94 -18.55 4.46
CA ARG A 642 -19.85 -19.64 4.06
C ARG A 642 -20.93 -19.16 3.11
N LEU A 643 -21.40 -17.92 3.29
CA LEU A 643 -22.30 -17.29 2.32
C LEU A 643 -21.62 -17.09 0.97
N ARG A 644 -20.43 -16.53 0.97
CA ARG A 644 -19.63 -16.35 -0.25
C ARG A 644 -19.44 -17.67 -0.97
N ASP A 645 -19.07 -18.73 -0.27
CA ASP A 645 -18.86 -20.06 -0.88
C ASP A 645 -20.16 -20.67 -1.41
N ALA A 646 -21.28 -20.46 -0.72
CA ALA A 646 -22.58 -20.89 -1.21
C ALA A 646 -22.99 -20.16 -2.49
N LEU A 647 -22.81 -18.84 -2.53
CA LEU A 647 -23.07 -18.03 -3.73
C LEU A 647 -22.18 -18.47 -4.89
N ALA A 648 -20.89 -18.62 -4.64
CA ALA A 648 -19.90 -18.97 -5.65
C ALA A 648 -19.95 -20.46 -6.10
N SER A 649 -20.73 -21.30 -5.45
CA SER A 649 -20.78 -22.75 -5.72
C SER A 649 -21.35 -23.11 -7.09
N GLY A 650 -21.98 -22.15 -7.77
CA GLY A 650 -22.66 -22.36 -9.03
C GLY A 650 -23.99 -23.12 -8.94
N HIS A 651 -24.44 -23.43 -7.72
CA HIS A 651 -25.75 -24.06 -7.51
C HIS A 651 -26.86 -23.00 -7.53
N ALA A 652 -27.98 -23.36 -8.10
CA ALA A 652 -29.13 -22.45 -8.12
C ALA A 652 -29.66 -22.15 -6.70
N LEU A 653 -29.88 -20.90 -6.43
CA LEU A 653 -30.50 -20.32 -5.25
C LEU A 653 -31.71 -19.52 -5.72
N LEU A 654 -32.91 -20.02 -5.50
CA LEU A 654 -34.17 -19.42 -5.98
C LEU A 654 -34.18 -19.12 -7.51
N GLY A 655 -33.60 -20.01 -8.32
CA GLY A 655 -33.51 -19.80 -9.75
C GLY A 655 -32.27 -19.02 -10.22
N PHE A 656 -31.57 -18.36 -9.33
CA PHE A 656 -30.30 -17.69 -9.65
C PHE A 656 -29.12 -18.59 -9.34
N ALA A 657 -28.17 -18.63 -10.24
CA ALA A 657 -26.88 -19.26 -10.04
C ALA A 657 -25.78 -18.29 -10.44
N PHE A 658 -24.68 -18.30 -9.73
CA PHE A 658 -23.55 -17.44 -10.03
C PHE A 658 -22.40 -18.24 -10.61
N GLN A 659 -21.68 -17.63 -11.52
CA GLN A 659 -20.34 -18.07 -11.87
C GLN A 659 -19.40 -17.83 -10.69
N PRO A 660 -18.26 -18.47 -10.66
CA PRO A 660 -17.24 -18.19 -9.68
C PRO A 660 -16.78 -16.71 -9.62
N THR A 661 -16.85 -15.99 -10.71
CA THR A 661 -16.57 -14.57 -10.83
C THR A 661 -17.65 -13.67 -10.20
N GLY A 662 -18.77 -14.22 -9.74
CA GLY A 662 -19.92 -13.47 -9.25
C GLY A 662 -20.93 -13.07 -10.31
N GLU A 663 -20.67 -13.35 -11.60
CA GLU A 663 -21.63 -13.14 -12.68
C GLU A 663 -22.83 -14.10 -12.57
N PRO A 664 -24.05 -13.62 -12.84
CA PRO A 664 -25.18 -14.53 -12.97
C PRO A 664 -24.96 -15.48 -14.16
N ARG A 665 -25.27 -16.75 -13.96
CA ARG A 665 -25.30 -17.71 -15.08
C ARG A 665 -26.55 -17.43 -15.91
N ALA A 666 -26.37 -17.36 -17.22
CA ALA A 666 -27.51 -17.45 -18.12
C ALA A 666 -28.22 -18.80 -17.88
N GLN A 667 -29.52 -18.75 -17.63
CA GLN A 667 -30.37 -19.95 -17.52
C GLN A 667 -30.59 -20.55 -18.87
#